data_97ada5341dd57cc0d575499814e92cca
#
_entry.id   97ada5341dd57cc0d575499814e92cca
#
_cell.length_a   1.000
_cell.length_b   1.000
_cell.length_c   1.000
_cell.angle_alpha   90.00
_cell.angle_beta   90.00
_cell.angle_gamma   90.00
#
_symmetry.space_group_name_H-M   'P 1'
#
loop_
_entity.id
_entity.type
_entity.pdbx_description
1 polymer ?
#
loop_
_entity_poly.entity_id
_entity_poly.type
_entity_poly.pdbx_seq_one_letter_code
_entity_poly.pdbx_strand_id
1 'polypeptide(L)'
;MNHKECPQRRYITAFLITLLVATIALSGCKNREAAKAEHVKRGEAFLKDKRFQEASIEFRNAIQIDDRLASAHWGLARAYEGLQRWAEMIDELRRTVELDGNQLDAHVKLGNYFLAPANRSPEMIAEADRLAKAVLQKNPNHIEGHILMATVLYAQGKTNESLAELKRAIELEPARVESILSLARYYVNVKDQSKAEETFHQAISINGNSAIAHSEYAKFLVQVGRGDQAEAEFRRAVEVEPTSHDARFVLASYYLVNKQLDKAEEAYKALADLEKDRPDGRAILADFYSSIGRYDEAVAIYKDIVEKVPDYLRSRYRLTEIMLQRGDVAGATEQVSAVLKNNARDMQALLLRSRIRLQGSDASGAIEDLKEVLKQEPNSRTALYYMADAHFRTGKVEQARAFAGDLVRLYPDYLPAKLMSAQINLAAKDIKAALAQTNELMERLSRSAPDAETSPQMLAELRARTFTVRGMALLQSGKTKQAREDLTVARDAAPSSPGSYNNLATVALVENNLEEASALYERALAIDSTDFDALNGLINNVYSKQKRLDLAHARVDQALGGQPNSPALHYLKAHVYGFEPDRQVGVEGAEKELRRALELDPNYLAAYFDLAALFVNTNQQDRAIAEYRKILDRKPDDASTYTLIGMLEESRGNRDAAVESYRKAVELDPGAVIAANNLAWAYAVYGKGNLDEAVALSQGVVQRFPDVPGFTDTLGWIYYKKGLHASAVEQLQKVVAKAGDSASYRFHLGMALAGKGDKASARRELEQALRLGEKQPSFADAEEARRTLSTL
;
A
#
# COMPACT_ATOMS: atom_id res chain seq x y z
N MET A 1 -60.42 67.30 -12.04
CA MET A 1 -59.51 67.71 -13.15
C MET A 1 -58.52 66.57 -13.36
N ASN A 2 -58.71 65.79 -14.42
CA ASN A 2 -57.91 64.64 -14.74
C ASN A 2 -56.67 65.10 -15.59
N HIS A 3 -55.47 64.90 -15.03
CA HIS A 3 -54.24 64.96 -15.80
C HIS A 3 -54.01 63.65 -16.50
N LYS A 4 -54.27 63.56 -17.78
CA LYS A 4 -53.83 62.48 -18.67
C LYS A 4 -52.32 62.70 -18.92
N GLU A 5 -51.46 61.80 -18.32
CA GLU A 5 -50.06 61.76 -18.69
C GLU A 5 -49.89 61.28 -20.13
N CYS A 6 -49.08 61.92 -20.87
CA CYS A 6 -48.83 61.71 -22.31
C CYS A 6 -47.98 60.43 -22.50
N PRO A 7 -48.47 59.42 -23.29
CA PRO A 7 -47.75 58.13 -23.49
C PRO A 7 -46.33 58.29 -24.04
N GLN A 8 -45.98 59.35 -24.73
CA GLN A 8 -44.66 59.58 -25.31
C GLN A 8 -43.52 59.68 -24.26
N ARG A 9 -43.80 60.21 -23.05
CA ARG A 9 -42.79 60.29 -22.01
C ARG A 9 -42.37 58.93 -21.48
N ARG A 10 -43.26 57.94 -21.44
CA ARG A 10 -42.94 56.58 -21.00
C ARG A 10 -42.00 55.82 -21.98
N TYR A 11 -42.17 56.03 -23.28
CA TYR A 11 -41.32 55.44 -24.32
C TYR A 11 -39.92 56.07 -24.36
N ILE A 12 -39.77 57.36 -24.15
CA ILE A 12 -38.48 58.03 -24.09
C ILE A 12 -37.70 57.62 -22.86
N THR A 13 -38.35 57.49 -21.66
CA THR A 13 -37.70 57.05 -20.47
C THR A 13 -37.27 55.58 -20.56
N ALA A 14 -38.11 54.71 -21.13
CA ALA A 14 -37.80 53.30 -21.36
C ALA A 14 -36.61 53.17 -22.36
N PHE A 15 -36.57 53.96 -23.40
CA PHE A 15 -35.49 53.94 -24.38
C PHE A 15 -34.17 54.47 -23.79
N LEU A 16 -34.22 55.48 -22.93
CA LEU A 16 -33.02 56.02 -22.23
C LEU A 16 -32.51 55.02 -21.17
N ILE A 17 -33.37 54.31 -20.47
CA ILE A 17 -32.96 53.26 -19.53
C ILE A 17 -32.34 52.09 -20.27
N THR A 18 -32.90 51.65 -21.40
CA THR A 18 -32.33 50.57 -22.23
C THR A 18 -30.98 51.00 -22.84
N LEU A 19 -30.82 52.24 -23.23
CA LEU A 19 -29.58 52.76 -23.77
C LEU A 19 -28.49 52.90 -22.68
N LEU A 20 -28.90 53.29 -21.43
CA LEU A 20 -27.99 53.35 -20.27
C LEU A 20 -27.56 51.98 -19.83
N VAL A 21 -28.47 50.98 -19.79
CA VAL A 21 -28.15 49.59 -19.48
C VAL A 21 -27.25 48.98 -20.55
N ALA A 22 -27.48 49.27 -21.84
CA ALA A 22 -26.62 48.84 -22.93
C ALA A 22 -25.21 49.45 -22.86
N THR A 23 -25.10 50.75 -22.46
CA THR A 23 -23.79 51.41 -22.29
C THR A 23 -23.02 50.92 -21.08
N ILE A 24 -23.68 50.62 -19.99
CA ILE A 24 -23.07 50.03 -18.79
C ILE A 24 -22.63 48.59 -19.10
N ALA A 25 -23.44 47.77 -19.81
CA ALA A 25 -23.08 46.44 -20.23
C ALA A 25 -21.88 46.43 -21.19
N LEU A 26 -21.85 47.36 -22.18
CA LEU A 26 -20.74 47.54 -23.13
C LEU A 26 -19.45 48.03 -22.42
N SER A 27 -19.57 48.89 -21.41
CA SER A 27 -18.42 49.35 -20.62
C SER A 27 -17.86 48.25 -19.71
N GLY A 28 -18.73 47.41 -19.13
CA GLY A 28 -18.35 46.25 -18.32
C GLY A 28 -17.64 45.18 -19.16
N CYS A 29 -18.14 44.89 -20.37
CA CYS A 29 -17.49 43.93 -21.29
C CYS A 29 -16.12 44.47 -21.77
N LYS A 30 -16.01 45.78 -22.11
CA LYS A 30 -14.73 46.38 -22.52
C LYS A 30 -13.66 46.34 -21.43
N ASN A 31 -14.07 46.48 -20.16
CA ASN A 31 -13.16 46.38 -19.02
C ASN A 31 -12.68 44.93 -18.76
N ARG A 32 -13.57 43.95 -18.95
CA ARG A 32 -13.20 42.53 -18.81
C ARG A 32 -12.27 42.05 -19.93
N GLU A 33 -12.54 42.46 -21.18
CA GLU A 33 -11.67 42.13 -22.32
C GLU A 33 -10.25 42.74 -22.14
N ALA A 34 -10.16 44.00 -21.70
CA ALA A 34 -8.88 44.61 -21.41
C ALA A 34 -8.13 43.95 -20.25
N ALA A 35 -8.85 43.53 -19.19
CA ALA A 35 -8.24 42.88 -18.05
C ALA A 35 -7.67 41.50 -18.41
N LYS A 36 -8.43 40.66 -19.15
CA LYS A 36 -7.92 39.33 -19.54
C LYS A 36 -6.72 39.44 -20.50
N ALA A 37 -6.73 40.38 -21.43
CA ALA A 37 -5.61 40.64 -22.35
C ALA A 37 -4.35 41.12 -21.61
N GLU A 38 -4.51 41.96 -20.58
CA GLU A 38 -3.40 42.39 -19.73
C GLU A 38 -2.80 41.23 -18.90
N HIS A 39 -3.64 40.34 -18.33
CA HIS A 39 -3.15 39.15 -17.66
C HIS A 39 -2.37 38.24 -18.61
N VAL A 40 -2.88 37.95 -19.82
CA VAL A 40 -2.14 37.18 -20.84
C VAL A 40 -0.82 37.83 -21.17
N LYS A 41 -0.80 39.15 -21.40
CA LYS A 41 0.44 39.88 -21.72
C LYS A 41 1.48 39.79 -20.60
N ARG A 42 1.07 39.93 -19.34
CA ARG A 42 1.98 39.77 -18.18
C ARG A 42 2.45 38.32 -18.05
N GLY A 43 1.55 37.35 -18.24
CA GLY A 43 1.90 35.95 -18.24
C GLY A 43 2.96 35.61 -19.29
N GLU A 44 2.83 36.11 -20.52
CA GLU A 44 3.83 35.94 -21.58
C GLU A 44 5.17 36.62 -21.25
N ALA A 45 5.16 37.78 -20.60
CA ALA A 45 6.39 38.42 -20.13
C ALA A 45 7.10 37.55 -19.07
N PHE A 46 6.36 37.02 -18.10
CA PHE A 46 6.91 36.11 -17.11
C PHE A 46 7.44 34.78 -17.70
N LEU A 47 6.75 34.20 -18.72
CA LEU A 47 7.29 33.05 -19.45
C LEU A 47 8.63 33.34 -20.11
N LYS A 48 8.75 34.51 -20.76
CA LYS A 48 10.01 34.94 -21.40
C LYS A 48 11.15 35.06 -20.38
N ASP A 49 10.85 35.52 -19.16
CA ASP A 49 11.80 35.65 -18.06
C ASP A 49 11.99 34.34 -17.27
N LYS A 50 11.41 33.21 -17.75
CA LYS A 50 11.42 31.90 -17.09
C LYS A 50 10.86 31.91 -15.67
N ARG A 51 9.98 32.87 -15.34
CA ARG A 51 9.25 32.98 -14.06
C ARG A 51 7.93 32.26 -14.17
N PHE A 52 8.03 30.93 -14.22
CA PHE A 52 6.90 30.07 -14.56
C PHE A 52 5.77 30.10 -13.52
N GLN A 53 6.11 30.28 -12.22
CA GLN A 53 5.11 30.34 -11.16
C GLN A 53 4.22 31.57 -11.31
N GLU A 54 4.82 32.75 -11.51
CA GLU A 54 4.10 34.01 -11.72
C GLU A 54 3.33 34.00 -13.05
N ALA A 55 3.92 33.42 -14.10
CA ALA A 55 3.23 33.20 -15.37
C ALA A 55 1.95 32.37 -15.14
N SER A 56 2.01 31.28 -14.39
CA SER A 56 0.86 30.42 -14.11
C SER A 56 -0.26 31.15 -13.37
N ILE A 57 0.08 32.10 -12.48
CA ILE A 57 -0.90 32.90 -11.74
C ILE A 57 -1.62 33.86 -12.72
N GLU A 58 -0.87 34.56 -13.57
CA GLU A 58 -1.44 35.50 -14.52
C GLU A 58 -2.36 34.79 -15.53
N PHE A 59 -1.95 33.65 -16.09
CA PHE A 59 -2.81 32.91 -17.01
C PHE A 59 -4.06 32.34 -16.30
N ARG A 60 -3.98 31.88 -15.08
CA ARG A 60 -5.16 31.48 -14.30
C ARG A 60 -6.11 32.64 -14.04
N ASN A 61 -5.60 33.82 -13.77
CA ASN A 61 -6.43 35.03 -13.63
C ASN A 61 -7.14 35.37 -14.95
N ALA A 62 -6.47 35.20 -16.09
CA ALA A 62 -7.10 35.36 -17.40
C ALA A 62 -8.22 34.33 -17.64
N ILE A 63 -7.98 33.07 -17.32
CA ILE A 63 -8.96 31.95 -17.41
C ILE A 63 -10.17 32.19 -16.49
N GLN A 64 -9.97 32.72 -15.28
CA GLN A 64 -11.08 33.10 -14.39
C GLN A 64 -11.99 34.17 -14.98
N ILE A 65 -11.44 35.07 -15.84
CA ILE A 65 -12.24 36.05 -16.53
C ILE A 65 -12.96 35.44 -17.74
N ASP A 66 -12.27 34.58 -18.48
CA ASP A 66 -12.78 33.89 -19.68
C ASP A 66 -12.17 32.46 -19.78
N ASP A 67 -12.95 31.47 -19.44
CA ASP A 67 -12.57 30.07 -19.45
C ASP A 67 -12.48 29.43 -20.86
N ARG A 68 -12.80 30.20 -21.88
CA ARG A 68 -12.69 29.80 -23.29
C ARG A 68 -11.53 30.53 -24.03
N LEU A 69 -10.66 31.20 -23.31
CA LEU A 69 -9.51 31.90 -23.88
C LEU A 69 -8.37 30.91 -24.16
N ALA A 70 -8.32 30.36 -25.36
CA ALA A 70 -7.30 29.39 -25.79
C ALA A 70 -5.85 29.87 -25.55
N SER A 71 -5.57 31.17 -25.78
CA SER A 71 -4.23 31.72 -25.54
C SER A 71 -3.80 31.70 -24.08
N ALA A 72 -4.74 31.82 -23.13
CA ALA A 72 -4.45 31.70 -21.69
C ALA A 72 -4.17 30.25 -21.29
N HIS A 73 -4.95 29.28 -21.80
CA HIS A 73 -4.69 27.85 -21.59
C HIS A 73 -3.34 27.44 -22.20
N TRP A 74 -3.04 27.88 -23.41
CA TRP A 74 -1.72 27.66 -24.03
C TRP A 74 -0.57 28.24 -23.21
N GLY A 75 -0.71 29.47 -22.72
CA GLY A 75 0.28 30.08 -21.84
C GLY A 75 0.44 29.34 -20.52
N LEU A 76 -0.68 28.89 -19.92
CA LEU A 76 -0.67 28.10 -18.67
C LEU A 76 -0.02 26.74 -18.87
N ALA A 77 -0.28 26.05 -20.00
CA ALA A 77 0.39 24.81 -20.33
C ALA A 77 1.92 24.96 -20.39
N ARG A 78 2.41 26.03 -21.03
CA ARG A 78 3.86 26.34 -21.08
C ARG A 78 4.44 26.71 -19.70
N ALA A 79 3.66 27.38 -18.87
CA ALA A 79 4.06 27.65 -17.49
C ALA A 79 4.16 26.36 -16.67
N TYR A 80 3.19 25.46 -16.80
CA TYR A 80 3.22 24.15 -16.13
C TYR A 80 4.35 23.24 -16.65
N GLU A 81 4.69 23.29 -17.94
CA GLU A 81 5.88 22.63 -18.48
C GLU A 81 7.15 23.11 -17.78
N GLY A 82 7.35 24.42 -17.65
CA GLY A 82 8.50 24.99 -16.94
C GLY A 82 8.52 24.66 -15.44
N LEU A 83 7.38 24.39 -14.84
CA LEU A 83 7.21 23.93 -13.46
C LEU A 83 7.28 22.38 -13.32
N GLN A 84 7.45 21.65 -14.42
CA GLN A 84 7.41 20.18 -14.48
C GLN A 84 6.09 19.58 -13.95
N ARG A 85 4.99 20.32 -14.04
CA ARG A 85 3.64 19.90 -13.66
C ARG A 85 2.96 19.26 -14.88
N TRP A 86 3.38 18.03 -15.17
CA TRP A 86 3.04 17.35 -16.43
C TRP A 86 1.57 17.05 -16.60
N ALA A 87 0.88 16.62 -15.52
CA ALA A 87 -0.54 16.31 -15.60
C ALA A 87 -1.38 17.54 -15.93
N GLU A 88 -1.13 18.66 -15.23
CA GLU A 88 -1.85 19.90 -15.46
C GLU A 88 -1.49 20.51 -16.82
N MET A 89 -0.22 20.36 -17.25
CA MET A 89 0.18 20.79 -18.61
C MET A 89 -0.67 20.11 -19.67
N ILE A 90 -0.91 18.81 -19.53
CA ILE A 90 -1.69 18.03 -20.51
C ILE A 90 -3.15 18.46 -20.54
N ASP A 91 -3.75 18.70 -19.39
CA ASP A 91 -5.12 19.15 -19.31
C ASP A 91 -5.29 20.52 -20.00
N GLU A 92 -4.35 21.44 -19.79
CA GLU A 92 -4.34 22.74 -20.44
C GLU A 92 -4.05 22.65 -21.95
N LEU A 93 -3.17 21.73 -22.39
CA LEU A 93 -2.94 21.45 -23.82
C LEU A 93 -4.20 20.91 -24.49
N ARG A 94 -4.89 19.93 -23.87
CA ARG A 94 -6.16 19.41 -24.39
C ARG A 94 -7.18 20.52 -24.52
N ARG A 95 -7.31 21.35 -23.49
CA ARG A 95 -8.23 22.47 -23.51
C ARG A 95 -7.89 23.48 -24.58
N THR A 96 -6.61 23.78 -24.81
CA THR A 96 -6.14 24.66 -25.89
C THR A 96 -6.54 24.11 -27.25
N VAL A 97 -6.28 22.84 -27.52
CA VAL A 97 -6.61 22.17 -28.80
C VAL A 97 -8.13 22.12 -29.06
N GLU A 98 -8.94 21.95 -28.00
CA GLU A 98 -10.41 21.98 -28.09
C GLU A 98 -10.94 23.39 -28.44
N LEU A 99 -10.35 24.44 -27.86
CA LEU A 99 -10.81 25.80 -28.00
C LEU A 99 -10.29 26.46 -29.28
N ASP A 100 -9.07 26.16 -29.69
CA ASP A 100 -8.44 26.73 -30.90
C ASP A 100 -7.70 25.66 -31.71
N GLY A 101 -8.36 25.12 -32.72
CA GLY A 101 -7.76 24.17 -33.65
C GLY A 101 -6.66 24.74 -34.54
N ASN A 102 -6.36 26.07 -34.48
CA ASN A 102 -5.25 26.69 -35.21
C ASN A 102 -3.99 26.84 -34.34
N GLN A 103 -4.05 26.56 -33.06
CA GLN A 103 -2.87 26.55 -32.19
C GLN A 103 -2.05 25.28 -32.45
N LEU A 104 -1.33 25.24 -33.59
CA LEU A 104 -0.66 24.04 -34.10
C LEU A 104 0.44 23.53 -33.16
N ASP A 105 1.16 24.42 -32.49
CA ASP A 105 2.21 24.05 -31.53
C ASP A 105 1.65 23.27 -30.32
N ALA A 106 0.42 23.61 -29.88
CA ALA A 106 -0.23 22.85 -28.83
C ALA A 106 -0.58 21.43 -29.27
N HIS A 107 -1.02 21.25 -30.53
CA HIS A 107 -1.27 19.91 -31.10
C HIS A 107 0.02 19.09 -31.15
N VAL A 108 1.14 19.69 -31.61
CA VAL A 108 2.44 19.02 -31.67
C VAL A 108 2.92 18.62 -30.28
N LYS A 109 2.85 19.53 -29.29
CA LYS A 109 3.26 19.22 -27.92
C LYS A 109 2.44 18.09 -27.31
N LEU A 110 1.13 18.12 -27.47
CA LEU A 110 0.24 17.07 -26.97
C LEU A 110 0.51 15.73 -27.66
N GLY A 111 0.72 15.74 -28.98
CA GLY A 111 1.09 14.54 -29.75
C GLY A 111 2.41 13.93 -29.32
N ASN A 112 3.44 14.76 -29.10
CA ASN A 112 4.74 14.29 -28.59
C ASN A 112 4.63 13.69 -27.19
N TYR A 113 3.79 14.24 -26.31
CA TYR A 113 3.53 13.66 -25.01
C TYR A 113 2.91 12.25 -25.11
N PHE A 114 1.94 12.04 -25.99
CA PHE A 114 1.31 10.74 -26.20
C PHE A 114 2.29 9.69 -26.75
N LEU A 115 3.33 10.11 -27.46
CA LEU A 115 4.37 9.24 -28.02
C LEU A 115 5.55 9.02 -27.08
N ALA A 116 5.60 9.67 -25.92
CA ALA A 116 6.63 9.41 -24.92
C ALA A 116 6.63 7.93 -24.49
N PRO A 117 7.81 7.31 -24.24
CA PRO A 117 7.91 5.88 -23.96
C PRO A 117 7.00 5.39 -22.82
N ALA A 118 6.85 6.21 -21.78
CA ALA A 118 6.01 5.88 -20.62
C ALA A 118 4.50 5.88 -20.91
N ASN A 119 4.06 6.57 -21.98
CA ASN A 119 2.64 6.79 -22.29
C ASN A 119 2.18 6.02 -23.53
N ARG A 120 3.10 5.38 -24.24
CA ARG A 120 2.87 4.80 -25.57
C ARG A 120 1.97 3.57 -25.52
N SER A 121 0.67 3.78 -25.78
CA SER A 121 -0.30 2.71 -26.03
C SER A 121 -0.86 2.83 -27.45
N PRO A 122 -1.51 1.81 -28.01
CA PRO A 122 -2.17 1.90 -29.31
C PRO A 122 -3.14 3.07 -29.42
N GLU A 123 -3.87 3.38 -28.34
CA GLU A 123 -4.83 4.48 -28.25
C GLU A 123 -4.10 5.84 -28.30
N MET A 124 -2.98 5.96 -27.57
CA MET A 124 -2.19 7.19 -27.56
C MET A 124 -1.50 7.45 -28.90
N ILE A 125 -1.03 6.38 -29.57
CA ILE A 125 -0.49 6.49 -30.94
C ILE A 125 -1.57 6.97 -31.91
N ALA A 126 -2.80 6.46 -31.79
CA ALA A 126 -3.92 6.89 -32.63
C ALA A 126 -4.30 8.37 -32.40
N GLU A 127 -4.29 8.83 -31.14
CA GLU A 127 -4.51 10.25 -30.83
C GLU A 127 -3.40 11.14 -31.37
N ALA A 128 -2.14 10.75 -31.24
CA ALA A 128 -1.01 11.48 -31.82
C ALA A 128 -1.10 11.54 -33.35
N ASP A 129 -1.56 10.47 -34.02
CA ASP A 129 -1.81 10.43 -35.46
C ASP A 129 -2.88 11.43 -35.87
N ARG A 130 -3.99 11.50 -35.13
CA ARG A 130 -5.07 12.48 -35.36
C ARG A 130 -4.55 13.93 -35.24
N LEU A 131 -3.74 14.20 -34.19
CA LEU A 131 -3.16 15.52 -33.97
C LEU A 131 -2.17 15.89 -35.08
N ALA A 132 -1.27 14.99 -35.50
CA ALA A 132 -0.32 15.23 -36.57
C ALA A 132 -1.03 15.51 -37.91
N LYS A 133 -2.06 14.73 -38.25
CA LYS A 133 -2.88 14.96 -39.44
C LYS A 133 -3.60 16.31 -39.39
N ALA A 134 -4.15 16.70 -38.23
CA ALA A 134 -4.79 18.01 -38.09
C ALA A 134 -3.82 19.17 -38.31
N VAL A 135 -2.59 19.08 -37.80
CA VAL A 135 -1.53 20.07 -38.04
C VAL A 135 -1.19 20.17 -39.54
N LEU A 136 -0.91 19.04 -40.21
CA LEU A 136 -0.51 19.00 -41.60
C LEU A 136 -1.65 19.35 -42.57
N GLN A 137 -2.87 19.10 -42.20
CA GLN A 137 -4.07 19.54 -42.96
C GLN A 137 -4.20 21.07 -42.95
N LYS A 138 -3.91 21.70 -41.80
CA LYS A 138 -3.96 23.16 -41.64
C LYS A 138 -2.75 23.83 -42.25
N ASN A 139 -1.57 23.30 -42.04
CA ASN A 139 -0.32 23.77 -42.59
C ASN A 139 0.52 22.63 -43.13
N PRO A 140 0.44 22.33 -44.46
CA PRO A 140 1.20 21.25 -45.10
C PRO A 140 2.73 21.45 -45.07
N ASN A 141 3.21 22.61 -44.65
CA ASN A 141 4.64 22.90 -44.51
C ASN A 141 5.07 23.09 -43.05
N HIS A 142 4.27 22.57 -42.09
CA HIS A 142 4.59 22.68 -40.68
C HIS A 142 5.68 21.66 -40.31
N ILE A 143 6.89 22.13 -40.06
CA ILE A 143 8.08 21.27 -39.84
C ILE A 143 7.88 20.33 -38.68
N GLU A 144 7.50 20.83 -37.49
CA GLU A 144 7.22 19.98 -36.33
C GLU A 144 6.05 19.04 -36.55
N GLY A 145 5.09 19.40 -37.38
CA GLY A 145 3.98 18.52 -37.80
C GLY A 145 4.50 17.30 -38.59
N HIS A 146 5.45 17.49 -39.50
CA HIS A 146 6.12 16.39 -40.21
C HIS A 146 6.96 15.55 -39.26
N ILE A 147 7.70 16.15 -38.31
CA ILE A 147 8.49 15.39 -37.30
C ILE A 147 7.57 14.58 -36.40
N LEU A 148 6.44 15.14 -35.97
CA LEU A 148 5.43 14.42 -35.19
C LEU A 148 4.84 13.25 -36.00
N MET A 149 4.45 13.51 -37.27
CA MET A 149 3.93 12.46 -38.17
C MET A 149 4.96 11.35 -38.37
N ALA A 150 6.23 11.68 -38.55
CA ALA A 150 7.31 10.71 -38.67
C ALA A 150 7.42 9.83 -37.42
N THR A 151 7.30 10.42 -36.22
CA THR A 151 7.35 9.69 -34.95
C THR A 151 6.14 8.77 -34.80
N VAL A 152 4.93 9.23 -35.19
CA VAL A 152 3.72 8.40 -35.24
C VAL A 152 3.91 7.21 -36.17
N LEU A 153 4.35 7.45 -37.41
CA LEU A 153 4.56 6.39 -38.42
C LEU A 153 5.59 5.37 -37.96
N TYR A 154 6.67 5.83 -37.33
CA TYR A 154 7.66 4.92 -36.71
C TYR A 154 7.01 4.05 -35.63
N ALA A 155 6.20 4.63 -34.73
CA ALA A 155 5.50 3.91 -33.69
C ALA A 155 4.47 2.90 -34.25
N GLN A 156 3.91 3.16 -35.45
CA GLN A 156 3.05 2.23 -36.20
C GLN A 156 3.82 1.17 -36.98
N GLY A 157 5.17 1.18 -36.95
CA GLY A 157 6.02 0.24 -37.72
C GLY A 157 6.19 0.63 -39.20
N LYS A 158 5.70 1.78 -39.64
CA LYS A 158 5.78 2.28 -41.04
C LYS A 158 7.07 3.07 -41.25
N THR A 159 8.20 2.36 -41.18
CA THR A 159 9.53 2.99 -41.15
C THR A 159 9.86 3.80 -42.40
N ASN A 160 9.50 3.32 -43.60
CA ASN A 160 9.77 4.02 -44.86
C ASN A 160 8.97 5.33 -44.98
N GLU A 161 7.71 5.32 -44.55
CA GLU A 161 6.85 6.52 -44.53
C GLU A 161 7.38 7.52 -43.49
N SER A 162 7.80 7.06 -42.32
CA SER A 162 8.47 7.88 -41.31
C SER A 162 9.69 8.61 -41.84
N LEU A 163 10.56 7.88 -42.58
CA LEU A 163 11.74 8.48 -43.20
C LEU A 163 11.37 9.54 -44.22
N ALA A 164 10.30 9.33 -45.00
CA ALA A 164 9.86 10.32 -46.02
C ALA A 164 9.41 11.63 -45.35
N GLU A 165 8.67 11.54 -44.23
CA GLU A 165 8.24 12.73 -43.48
C GLU A 165 9.42 13.49 -42.85
N LEU A 166 10.45 12.80 -42.33
CA LEU A 166 11.68 13.44 -41.83
C LEU A 166 12.45 14.14 -42.94
N LYS A 167 12.56 13.52 -44.12
CA LYS A 167 13.20 14.17 -45.31
C LYS A 167 12.41 15.39 -45.71
N ARG A 168 11.07 15.32 -45.70
CA ARG A 168 10.23 16.47 -46.00
C ARG A 168 10.44 17.63 -45.03
N ALA A 169 10.56 17.35 -43.74
CA ALA A 169 10.89 18.36 -42.73
C ALA A 169 12.24 19.05 -43.00
N ILE A 170 13.24 18.29 -43.46
CA ILE A 170 14.58 18.83 -43.81
C ILE A 170 14.54 19.61 -45.14
N GLU A 171 13.79 19.14 -46.13
CA GLU A 171 13.60 19.89 -47.40
C GLU A 171 12.99 21.28 -47.18
N LEU A 172 12.06 21.40 -46.21
CA LEU A 172 11.43 22.67 -45.89
C LEU A 172 12.40 23.67 -45.25
N GLU A 173 13.31 23.19 -44.40
CA GLU A 173 14.36 24.01 -43.77
C GLU A 173 15.66 23.21 -43.61
N PRO A 174 16.54 23.19 -44.65
CA PRO A 174 17.74 22.35 -44.67
C PRO A 174 18.80 22.68 -43.61
N ALA A 175 18.79 23.92 -43.10
CA ALA A 175 19.74 24.38 -42.07
C ALA A 175 19.23 24.17 -40.64
N ARG A 176 18.05 23.58 -40.45
CA ARG A 176 17.46 23.40 -39.12
C ARG A 176 18.02 22.15 -38.47
N VAL A 177 18.85 22.37 -37.46
CA VAL A 177 19.56 21.32 -36.72
C VAL A 177 18.59 20.30 -36.11
N GLU A 178 17.47 20.72 -35.52
CA GLU A 178 16.46 19.86 -34.85
C GLU A 178 15.85 18.82 -35.81
N SER A 179 15.60 19.18 -37.09
CA SER A 179 15.09 18.27 -38.10
C SER A 179 16.09 17.17 -38.43
N ILE A 180 17.38 17.53 -38.53
CA ILE A 180 18.48 16.59 -38.80
C ILE A 180 18.72 15.69 -37.60
N LEU A 181 18.67 16.22 -36.36
CA LEU A 181 18.74 15.43 -35.16
C LEU A 181 17.58 14.43 -35.04
N SER A 182 16.40 14.80 -35.53
CA SER A 182 15.25 13.87 -35.60
C SER A 182 15.49 12.73 -36.59
N LEU A 183 16.15 13.02 -37.73
CA LEU A 183 16.59 11.97 -38.67
C LEU A 183 17.71 11.10 -38.07
N ALA A 184 18.66 11.69 -37.36
CA ALA A 184 19.73 10.93 -36.69
C ALA A 184 19.12 9.95 -35.66
N ARG A 185 18.19 10.41 -34.81
CA ARG A 185 17.44 9.55 -33.86
C ARG A 185 16.65 8.45 -34.54
N TYR A 186 16.06 8.74 -35.72
CA TYR A 186 15.43 7.70 -36.54
C TYR A 186 16.42 6.60 -36.92
N TYR A 187 17.64 6.95 -37.43
CA TYR A 187 18.65 5.97 -37.78
C TYR A 187 19.17 5.17 -36.56
N VAL A 188 19.31 5.81 -35.40
CA VAL A 188 19.61 5.12 -34.13
C VAL A 188 18.53 4.06 -33.83
N ASN A 189 17.26 4.44 -33.93
CA ASN A 189 16.15 3.55 -33.62
C ASN A 189 16.01 2.35 -34.59
N VAL A 190 16.33 2.54 -35.87
CA VAL A 190 16.36 1.45 -36.84
C VAL A 190 17.72 0.70 -36.88
N LYS A 191 18.62 1.02 -35.94
CA LYS A 191 19.95 0.41 -35.75
C LYS A 191 20.91 0.58 -36.92
N ASP A 192 20.74 1.59 -37.79
CA ASP A 192 21.67 1.97 -38.84
C ASP A 192 22.71 2.95 -38.27
N GLN A 193 23.72 2.37 -37.57
CA GLN A 193 24.71 3.16 -36.85
C GLN A 193 25.53 4.06 -37.77
N SER A 194 25.84 3.61 -39.00
CA SER A 194 26.62 4.39 -39.97
C SER A 194 25.90 5.66 -40.38
N LYS A 195 24.63 5.54 -40.78
CA LYS A 195 23.83 6.72 -41.16
C LYS A 195 23.49 7.60 -39.96
N ALA A 196 23.30 7.00 -38.77
CA ALA A 196 23.11 7.80 -37.54
C ALA A 196 24.32 8.71 -37.31
N GLU A 197 25.54 8.16 -37.34
CA GLU A 197 26.77 8.92 -37.14
C GLU A 197 26.99 9.99 -38.21
N GLU A 198 26.80 9.63 -39.48
CA GLU A 198 26.87 10.59 -40.60
C GLU A 198 25.89 11.75 -40.40
N THR A 199 24.67 11.46 -39.96
CA THR A 199 23.63 12.46 -39.76
C THR A 199 23.93 13.35 -38.54
N PHE A 200 24.53 12.81 -37.46
CA PHE A 200 25.01 13.63 -36.35
C PHE A 200 26.13 14.56 -36.79
N HIS A 201 27.09 14.06 -37.56
CA HIS A 201 28.15 14.93 -38.15
C HIS A 201 27.58 16.00 -39.05
N GLN A 202 26.54 15.71 -39.83
CA GLN A 202 25.83 16.72 -40.64
C GLN A 202 25.22 17.79 -39.76
N ALA A 203 24.53 17.42 -38.66
CA ALA A 203 23.94 18.38 -37.72
C ALA A 203 25.01 19.31 -37.11
N ILE A 204 26.14 18.75 -36.69
CA ILE A 204 27.28 19.55 -36.15
C ILE A 204 27.92 20.41 -37.23
N SER A 205 28.02 19.93 -38.48
CA SER A 205 28.61 20.72 -39.56
C SER A 205 27.78 21.94 -39.91
N ILE A 206 26.45 21.88 -39.76
CA ILE A 206 25.54 23.04 -39.98
C ILE A 206 25.69 24.05 -38.86
N ASN A 207 25.78 23.60 -37.61
CA ASN A 207 26.00 24.47 -36.47
C ASN A 207 26.95 23.82 -35.46
N GLY A 208 28.24 24.06 -35.58
CA GLY A 208 29.26 23.57 -34.64
C GLY A 208 29.19 24.14 -33.22
N ASN A 209 28.32 25.13 -33.01
CA ASN A 209 28.03 25.70 -31.69
C ASN A 209 26.67 25.24 -31.14
N SER A 210 26.09 24.19 -31.66
CA SER A 210 24.83 23.62 -31.14
C SER A 210 25.09 22.65 -30.00
N ALA A 211 24.87 23.10 -28.77
CA ALA A 211 25.01 22.26 -27.57
C ALA A 211 24.12 21.01 -27.64
N ILE A 212 22.90 21.14 -28.18
CA ILE A 212 21.99 19.99 -28.36
C ILE A 212 22.54 18.98 -29.36
N ALA A 213 23.19 19.42 -30.46
CA ALA A 213 23.76 18.48 -31.44
C ALA A 213 24.90 17.67 -30.84
N HIS A 214 25.82 18.32 -30.12
CA HIS A 214 26.91 17.66 -29.40
C HIS A 214 26.37 16.70 -28.33
N SER A 215 25.37 17.11 -27.53
CA SER A 215 24.75 16.28 -26.49
C SER A 215 24.05 15.05 -27.06
N GLU A 216 23.30 15.16 -28.17
CA GLU A 216 22.62 14.02 -28.80
C GLU A 216 23.63 13.07 -29.46
N TYR A 217 24.69 13.58 -30.09
CA TYR A 217 25.77 12.75 -30.63
C TYR A 217 26.52 12.01 -29.53
N ALA A 218 26.81 12.69 -28.41
CA ALA A 218 27.41 12.04 -27.25
C ALA A 218 26.55 10.89 -26.68
N LYS A 219 25.24 11.07 -26.56
CA LYS A 219 24.31 10.00 -26.15
C LYS A 219 24.38 8.79 -27.09
N PHE A 220 24.42 9.04 -28.39
CA PHE A 220 24.61 7.95 -29.38
C PHE A 220 25.96 7.24 -29.16
N LEU A 221 27.05 7.97 -28.95
CA LEU A 221 28.39 7.38 -28.69
C LEU A 221 28.40 6.51 -27.42
N VAL A 222 27.67 6.91 -26.36
CA VAL A 222 27.46 6.07 -25.17
C VAL A 222 26.76 4.76 -25.56
N GLN A 223 25.70 4.85 -26.36
CA GLN A 223 24.92 3.67 -26.76
C GLN A 223 25.73 2.66 -27.59
N VAL A 224 26.71 3.16 -28.39
CA VAL A 224 27.61 2.29 -29.18
C VAL A 224 28.92 1.93 -28.46
N GLY A 225 29.05 2.28 -27.17
CA GLY A 225 30.20 1.90 -26.31
C GLY A 225 31.46 2.72 -26.51
N ARG A 226 31.37 3.91 -27.14
CA ARG A 226 32.51 4.81 -27.42
C ARG A 226 32.62 5.91 -26.35
N GLY A 227 32.82 5.51 -25.09
CA GLY A 227 32.75 6.36 -23.90
C GLY A 227 33.68 7.61 -23.94
N ASP A 228 34.95 7.45 -24.33
CA ASP A 228 35.90 8.57 -24.35
C ASP A 228 35.46 9.66 -25.35
N GLN A 229 34.93 9.27 -26.49
CA GLN A 229 34.41 10.21 -27.49
C GLN A 229 33.10 10.84 -27.01
N ALA A 230 32.25 10.09 -26.30
CA ALA A 230 31.05 10.65 -25.70
C ALA A 230 31.38 11.71 -24.65
N GLU A 231 32.40 11.49 -23.80
CA GLU A 231 32.84 12.49 -22.82
C GLU A 231 33.29 13.78 -23.52
N ALA A 232 34.08 13.64 -24.59
CA ALA A 232 34.57 14.80 -25.37
C ALA A 232 33.41 15.62 -25.93
N GLU A 233 32.39 14.96 -26.49
CA GLU A 233 31.23 15.62 -27.09
C GLU A 233 30.31 16.26 -26.01
N PHE A 234 30.12 15.60 -24.85
CA PHE A 234 29.39 16.23 -23.73
C PHE A 234 30.13 17.48 -23.20
N ARG A 235 31.45 17.42 -23.08
CA ARG A 235 32.23 18.61 -22.70
C ARG A 235 32.10 19.69 -23.72
N ARG A 236 32.15 19.35 -25.02
CA ARG A 236 31.98 20.31 -26.11
C ARG A 236 30.62 20.99 -26.06
N ALA A 237 29.56 20.26 -25.74
CA ALA A 237 28.22 20.85 -25.54
C ALA A 237 28.21 21.95 -24.45
N VAL A 238 28.91 21.71 -23.32
CA VAL A 238 29.04 22.72 -22.26
C VAL A 238 29.95 23.88 -22.65
N GLU A 239 31.02 23.65 -23.44
CA GLU A 239 31.94 24.68 -23.91
C GLU A 239 31.23 25.67 -24.87
N VAL A 240 30.42 25.14 -25.79
CA VAL A 240 29.72 26.00 -26.78
C VAL A 240 28.55 26.78 -26.19
N GLU A 241 27.92 26.27 -25.14
CA GLU A 241 26.85 26.94 -24.42
C GLU A 241 27.04 26.82 -22.90
N PRO A 242 27.97 27.58 -22.30
CA PRO A 242 28.32 27.47 -20.89
C PRO A 242 27.19 27.72 -19.91
N THR A 243 26.13 28.39 -20.34
CA THR A 243 24.94 28.68 -19.53
C THR A 243 23.79 27.69 -19.76
N SER A 244 24.00 26.66 -20.58
CA SER A 244 23.00 25.61 -20.81
C SER A 244 22.87 24.71 -19.61
N HIS A 245 21.71 24.75 -18.96
CA HIS A 245 21.33 23.79 -17.88
C HIS A 245 21.41 22.35 -18.40
N ASP A 246 20.79 22.08 -19.55
CA ASP A 246 20.65 20.74 -20.10
C ASP A 246 22.01 20.13 -20.45
N ALA A 247 22.90 20.90 -21.10
CA ALA A 247 24.24 20.39 -21.43
C ALA A 247 25.05 20.03 -20.18
N ARG A 248 25.02 20.89 -19.14
CA ARG A 248 25.70 20.61 -17.86
C ARG A 248 25.07 19.43 -17.11
N PHE A 249 23.75 19.35 -17.07
CA PHE A 249 23.05 18.25 -16.41
C PHE A 249 23.35 16.90 -17.07
N VAL A 250 23.36 16.83 -18.40
CA VAL A 250 23.65 15.60 -19.13
C VAL A 250 25.11 15.16 -18.91
N LEU A 251 26.06 16.11 -18.91
CA LEU A 251 27.46 15.81 -18.58
C LEU A 251 27.64 15.31 -17.15
N ALA A 252 27.00 15.96 -16.18
CA ALA A 252 27.05 15.55 -14.78
C ALA A 252 26.46 14.15 -14.59
N SER A 253 25.31 13.90 -15.24
CA SER A 253 24.65 12.59 -15.21
C SER A 253 25.49 11.49 -15.89
N TYR A 254 26.17 11.82 -16.99
CA TYR A 254 27.11 10.90 -17.64
C TYR A 254 28.23 10.45 -16.68
N TYR A 255 28.86 11.40 -15.96
CA TYR A 255 29.88 11.08 -14.96
C TYR A 255 29.33 10.22 -13.81
N LEU A 256 28.13 10.52 -13.33
CA LEU A 256 27.47 9.75 -12.26
C LEU A 256 27.21 8.30 -12.68
N VAL A 257 26.62 8.09 -13.86
CA VAL A 257 26.32 6.73 -14.39
C VAL A 257 27.62 5.93 -14.58
N ASN A 258 28.68 6.57 -15.04
CA ASN A 258 29.99 5.92 -15.21
C ASN A 258 30.83 5.84 -13.91
N LYS A 259 30.22 6.16 -12.76
CA LYS A 259 30.87 6.10 -11.43
C LYS A 259 32.13 6.98 -11.29
N GLN A 260 32.26 8.00 -12.13
CA GLN A 260 33.32 9.01 -12.03
C GLN A 260 32.87 10.10 -11.03
N LEU A 261 32.78 9.72 -9.74
CA LEU A 261 32.09 10.51 -8.73
C LEU A 261 32.72 11.89 -8.51
N ASP A 262 34.03 12.04 -8.60
CA ASP A 262 34.71 13.33 -8.44
C ASP A 262 34.35 14.32 -9.56
N LYS A 263 34.37 13.85 -10.83
CA LYS A 263 33.95 14.66 -11.97
C LYS A 263 32.45 14.96 -11.94
N ALA A 264 31.61 13.99 -11.48
CA ALA A 264 30.19 14.22 -11.29
C ALA A 264 29.94 15.32 -10.27
N GLU A 265 30.61 15.26 -9.11
CA GLU A 265 30.48 16.27 -8.06
C GLU A 265 30.86 17.68 -8.57
N GLU A 266 31.98 17.79 -9.29
CA GLU A 266 32.40 19.07 -9.88
C GLU A 266 31.35 19.61 -10.88
N ALA A 267 30.81 18.72 -11.74
CA ALA A 267 29.81 19.10 -12.72
C ALA A 267 28.47 19.49 -12.09
N TYR A 268 28.02 18.77 -11.04
CA TYR A 268 26.80 19.13 -10.31
C TYR A 268 26.97 20.42 -9.49
N LYS A 269 28.13 20.68 -8.89
CA LYS A 269 28.45 21.94 -8.23
C LYS A 269 28.40 23.11 -9.23
N ALA A 270 29.04 22.96 -10.39
CA ALA A 270 29.01 23.97 -11.44
C ALA A 270 27.59 24.22 -11.98
N LEU A 271 26.73 23.22 -12.00
CA LEU A 271 25.31 23.37 -12.34
C LEU A 271 24.54 24.12 -11.25
N ALA A 272 24.75 23.78 -9.99
CA ALA A 272 24.13 24.44 -8.84
C ALA A 272 24.56 25.93 -8.74
N ASP A 273 25.82 26.24 -9.04
CA ASP A 273 26.35 27.60 -9.05
C ASP A 273 25.74 28.45 -10.17
N LEU A 274 25.47 27.85 -11.32
CA LEU A 274 24.78 28.52 -12.45
C LEU A 274 23.36 28.96 -12.03
N GLU A 275 22.72 28.22 -11.20
CA GLU A 275 21.33 28.44 -10.76
C GLU A 275 21.25 28.74 -9.23
N LYS A 276 22.27 29.30 -8.65
CA LYS A 276 22.40 29.52 -7.17
C LYS A 276 21.23 30.27 -6.54
N ASP A 277 20.60 31.16 -7.33
CA ASP A 277 19.46 31.98 -6.90
C ASP A 277 18.12 31.23 -7.00
N ARG A 278 18.13 30.02 -7.58
CA ARG A 278 16.95 29.17 -7.73
C ARG A 278 17.06 27.94 -6.82
N PRO A 279 16.00 27.60 -6.07
CA PRO A 279 16.03 26.42 -5.21
C PRO A 279 16.23 25.12 -6.00
N ASP A 280 15.75 25.05 -7.26
CA ASP A 280 15.90 23.88 -8.12
C ASP A 280 17.36 23.55 -8.42
N GLY A 281 18.16 24.55 -8.77
CA GLY A 281 19.58 24.36 -9.09
C GLY A 281 20.37 23.79 -7.90
N ARG A 282 20.06 24.28 -6.70
CA ARG A 282 20.69 23.76 -5.46
C ARG A 282 20.16 22.38 -5.08
N ALA A 283 18.87 22.12 -5.30
CA ALA A 283 18.26 20.82 -5.02
C ALA A 283 18.86 19.71 -5.89
N ILE A 284 19.26 19.98 -7.13
CA ILE A 284 19.94 19.01 -8.01
C ILE A 284 21.25 18.51 -7.39
N LEU A 285 22.05 19.39 -6.77
CA LEU A 285 23.27 18.99 -6.06
C LEU A 285 22.95 18.13 -4.83
N ALA A 286 21.90 18.45 -4.09
CA ALA A 286 21.45 17.65 -2.97
C ALA A 286 20.91 16.27 -3.42
N ASP A 287 20.16 16.20 -4.54
CA ASP A 287 19.72 14.96 -5.15
C ASP A 287 20.93 14.07 -5.53
N PHE A 288 21.99 14.68 -6.12
CA PHE A 288 23.24 13.97 -6.41
C PHE A 288 23.88 13.36 -5.15
N TYR A 289 24.09 14.16 -4.09
CA TYR A 289 24.66 13.66 -2.84
C TYR A 289 23.80 12.54 -2.23
N SER A 290 22.46 12.69 -2.28
CA SER A 290 21.54 11.65 -1.82
C SER A 290 21.70 10.35 -2.62
N SER A 291 21.89 10.45 -3.95
CA SER A 291 21.99 9.29 -4.85
C SER A 291 23.27 8.46 -4.62
N ILE A 292 24.31 9.08 -4.10
CA ILE A 292 25.60 8.41 -3.78
C ILE A 292 25.75 8.09 -2.29
N GLY A 293 24.69 8.28 -1.48
CA GLY A 293 24.68 7.95 -0.04
C GLY A 293 25.34 9.01 0.87
N ARG A 294 25.74 10.16 0.33
CA ARG A 294 26.28 11.29 1.10
C ARG A 294 25.12 12.12 1.69
N TYR A 295 24.39 11.49 2.61
CA TYR A 295 23.14 12.06 3.14
C TYR A 295 23.35 13.32 3.99
N ASP A 296 24.50 13.49 4.66
CA ASP A 296 24.75 14.67 5.50
C ASP A 296 24.84 15.93 4.66
N GLU A 297 25.54 15.88 3.51
CA GLU A 297 25.65 16.99 2.59
C GLU A 297 24.30 17.29 1.91
N ALA A 298 23.55 16.25 1.52
CA ALA A 298 22.22 16.42 0.97
C ALA A 298 21.27 17.12 1.97
N VAL A 299 21.25 16.67 3.23
CA VAL A 299 20.45 17.26 4.31
C VAL A 299 20.82 18.70 4.57
N ALA A 300 22.12 19.05 4.59
CA ALA A 300 22.57 20.40 4.79
C ALA A 300 22.02 21.35 3.72
N ILE A 301 22.09 20.94 2.45
CA ILE A 301 21.58 21.76 1.32
C ILE A 301 20.07 21.86 1.38
N TYR A 302 19.33 20.76 1.59
CA TYR A 302 17.87 20.82 1.68
C TYR A 302 17.38 21.65 2.86
N LYS A 303 18.02 21.59 4.02
CA LYS A 303 17.70 22.45 5.17
C LYS A 303 17.87 23.93 4.85
N ASP A 304 18.96 24.29 4.20
CA ASP A 304 19.22 25.66 3.79
C ASP A 304 18.21 26.15 2.74
N ILE A 305 17.78 25.27 1.82
CA ILE A 305 16.69 25.61 0.88
C ILE A 305 15.37 25.83 1.61
N VAL A 306 15.01 24.93 2.54
CA VAL A 306 13.78 25.03 3.33
C VAL A 306 13.73 26.29 4.19
N GLU A 307 14.87 26.71 4.73
CA GLU A 307 14.99 27.96 5.51
C GLU A 307 14.81 29.21 4.65
N LYS A 308 15.46 29.26 3.46
CA LYS A 308 15.44 30.42 2.58
C LYS A 308 14.20 30.52 1.71
N VAL A 309 13.64 29.37 1.31
CA VAL A 309 12.46 29.27 0.41
C VAL A 309 11.47 28.24 1.00
N PRO A 310 10.73 28.60 2.07
CA PRO A 310 9.84 27.66 2.79
C PRO A 310 8.75 27.01 1.92
N ASP A 311 8.35 27.71 0.86
CA ASP A 311 7.29 27.24 -0.07
C ASP A 311 7.82 26.28 -1.17
N TYR A 312 9.13 26.03 -1.23
CA TYR A 312 9.70 25.02 -2.11
C TYR A 312 9.57 23.63 -1.51
N LEU A 313 8.36 23.06 -1.61
CA LEU A 313 7.96 21.82 -0.91
C LEU A 313 8.79 20.60 -1.30
N ARG A 314 9.35 20.56 -2.52
CA ARG A 314 10.20 19.44 -2.99
C ARG A 314 11.34 19.16 -2.01
N SER A 315 12.01 20.20 -1.50
CA SER A 315 13.09 20.01 -0.52
C SER A 315 12.61 19.42 0.80
N ARG A 316 11.40 19.80 1.26
CA ARG A 316 10.80 19.19 2.47
C ARG A 316 10.47 17.72 2.27
N TYR A 317 9.95 17.34 1.10
CA TYR A 317 9.65 15.94 0.79
C TYR A 317 10.93 15.11 0.75
N ARG A 318 11.97 15.59 0.03
CA ARG A 318 13.27 14.89 -0.05
C ARG A 318 13.96 14.78 1.30
N LEU A 319 13.93 15.86 2.08
CA LEU A 319 14.46 15.86 3.44
C LEU A 319 13.74 14.82 4.32
N THR A 320 12.42 14.75 4.22
CA THR A 320 11.62 13.75 4.93
C THR A 320 12.01 12.32 4.53
N GLU A 321 12.17 12.06 3.23
CA GLU A 321 12.57 10.73 2.73
C GLU A 321 13.93 10.29 3.27
N ILE A 322 14.92 11.20 3.27
CA ILE A 322 16.26 10.93 3.80
C ILE A 322 16.21 10.70 5.32
N MET A 323 15.47 11.53 6.06
CA MET A 323 15.29 11.38 7.51
C MET A 323 14.67 10.03 7.86
N LEU A 324 13.65 9.60 7.12
CA LEU A 324 13.03 8.27 7.29
C LEU A 324 14.01 7.13 7.02
N GLN A 325 14.83 7.26 5.98
CA GLN A 325 15.86 6.26 5.65
C GLN A 325 16.93 6.15 6.74
N ARG A 326 17.22 7.25 7.43
CA ARG A 326 18.19 7.30 8.54
C ARG A 326 17.56 6.97 9.90
N GLY A 327 16.25 6.71 9.97
CA GLY A 327 15.54 6.46 11.22
C GLY A 327 15.23 7.73 12.04
N ASP A 328 15.46 8.93 11.52
CA ASP A 328 15.07 10.18 12.15
C ASP A 328 13.57 10.45 11.94
N VAL A 329 12.76 9.69 12.65
CA VAL A 329 11.30 9.78 12.59
C VAL A 329 10.79 11.14 13.11
N ALA A 330 11.45 11.71 14.10
CA ALA A 330 11.07 12.99 14.69
C ALA A 330 11.25 14.15 13.69
N GLY A 331 12.43 14.24 13.07
CA GLY A 331 12.72 15.24 12.03
C GLY A 331 11.81 15.07 10.81
N ALA A 332 11.57 13.84 10.36
CA ALA A 332 10.65 13.56 9.28
C ALA A 332 9.23 14.05 9.58
N THR A 333 8.74 13.81 10.80
CA THR A 333 7.41 14.25 11.28
C THR A 333 7.30 15.77 11.29
N GLU A 334 8.35 16.48 11.71
CA GLU A 334 8.38 17.95 11.71
C GLU A 334 8.20 18.50 10.28
N GLN A 335 8.97 17.98 9.32
CA GLN A 335 8.90 18.47 7.93
C GLN A 335 7.51 18.26 7.31
N VAL A 336 6.94 17.08 7.50
CA VAL A 336 5.60 16.77 6.96
C VAL A 336 4.52 17.62 7.65
N SER A 337 4.63 17.81 8.98
CA SER A 337 3.66 18.62 9.75
C SER A 337 3.67 20.08 9.30
N ALA A 338 4.84 20.61 8.93
CA ALA A 338 4.94 21.97 8.39
C ALA A 338 4.19 22.13 7.06
N VAL A 339 4.24 21.13 6.17
CA VAL A 339 3.48 21.13 4.92
C VAL A 339 1.97 21.03 5.19
N LEU A 340 1.56 20.07 6.01
CA LEU A 340 0.15 19.79 6.28
C LEU A 340 -0.54 20.91 7.09
N LYS A 341 0.21 21.71 7.83
CA LYS A 341 -0.28 22.91 8.49
C LYS A 341 -0.78 23.96 7.48
N ASN A 342 -0.10 24.08 6.35
CA ASN A 342 -0.45 25.05 5.31
C ASN A 342 -1.48 24.47 4.32
N ASN A 343 -1.35 23.17 3.99
CA ASN A 343 -2.26 22.43 3.12
C ASN A 343 -2.53 21.04 3.70
N ALA A 344 -3.62 20.92 4.46
CA ALA A 344 -3.99 19.66 5.12
C ALA A 344 -4.30 18.50 4.15
N ARG A 345 -4.48 18.79 2.86
CA ARG A 345 -4.77 17.81 1.81
C ARG A 345 -3.62 17.62 0.81
N ASP A 346 -2.43 18.04 1.17
CA ASP A 346 -1.26 17.81 0.33
C ASP A 346 -0.99 16.31 0.19
N MET A 347 -1.15 15.78 -1.02
CA MET A 347 -1.08 14.34 -1.28
C MET A 347 0.28 13.74 -0.93
N GLN A 348 1.37 14.42 -1.32
CA GLN A 348 2.72 13.92 -1.06
C GLN A 348 3.03 13.90 0.44
N ALA A 349 2.62 14.96 1.16
CA ALA A 349 2.79 15.02 2.61
C ALA A 349 1.93 13.96 3.34
N LEU A 350 0.70 13.69 2.88
CA LEU A 350 -0.14 12.63 3.41
C LEU A 350 0.46 11.24 3.16
N LEU A 351 1.02 10.98 1.98
CA LEU A 351 1.75 9.73 1.69
C LEU A 351 2.98 9.55 2.60
N LEU A 352 3.76 10.61 2.79
CA LEU A 352 4.92 10.57 3.69
C LEU A 352 4.48 10.37 5.14
N ARG A 353 3.42 11.05 5.61
CA ARG A 353 2.90 10.84 6.97
C ARG A 353 2.34 9.44 7.18
N SER A 354 1.66 8.89 6.17
CA SER A 354 1.20 7.49 6.25
C SER A 354 2.37 6.51 6.39
N ARG A 355 3.48 6.75 5.68
CA ARG A 355 4.71 5.95 5.82
C ARG A 355 5.34 6.10 7.21
N ILE A 356 5.41 7.32 7.76
CA ILE A 356 5.88 7.58 9.13
C ILE A 356 5.03 6.80 10.13
N ARG A 357 3.69 6.89 10.01
CA ARG A 357 2.73 6.21 10.88
C ARG A 357 2.85 4.69 10.81
N LEU A 358 3.06 4.13 9.62
CA LEU A 358 3.30 2.70 9.44
C LEU A 358 4.61 2.23 10.09
N GLN A 359 5.67 3.04 10.05
CA GLN A 359 6.90 2.74 10.78
C GLN A 359 6.72 2.82 12.29
N GLY A 360 5.93 3.76 12.78
CA GLY A 360 5.58 3.94 14.19
C GLY A 360 4.44 3.04 14.70
N SER A 361 4.02 2.02 13.92
CA SER A 361 2.91 1.11 14.24
C SER A 361 1.52 1.76 14.35
N ASP A 362 1.33 3.01 13.90
CA ASP A 362 0.03 3.68 13.78
C ASP A 362 -0.61 3.38 12.42
N ALA A 363 -0.95 2.12 12.18
CA ALA A 363 -1.57 1.73 10.93
C ALA A 363 -2.99 2.32 10.75
N SER A 364 -3.71 2.58 11.84
CA SER A 364 -5.04 3.21 11.79
C SER A 364 -4.97 4.64 11.29
N GLY A 365 -4.06 5.44 11.84
CA GLY A 365 -3.83 6.80 11.35
C GLY A 365 -3.31 6.84 9.91
N ALA A 366 -2.48 5.87 9.51
CA ALA A 366 -2.04 5.75 8.12
C ALA A 366 -3.21 5.51 7.16
N ILE A 367 -4.19 4.65 7.53
CA ILE A 367 -5.40 4.40 6.74
C ILE A 367 -6.21 5.68 6.53
N GLU A 368 -6.30 6.56 7.53
CA GLU A 368 -7.02 7.83 7.40
C GLU A 368 -6.36 8.75 6.37
N ASP A 369 -5.04 8.92 6.44
CA ASP A 369 -4.29 9.71 5.47
C ASP A 369 -4.43 9.15 4.06
N LEU A 370 -4.30 7.83 3.90
CA LEU A 370 -4.38 7.16 2.60
C LEU A 370 -5.78 7.22 1.98
N LYS A 371 -6.84 7.22 2.81
CA LYS A 371 -8.22 7.46 2.31
C LYS A 371 -8.36 8.84 1.66
N GLU A 372 -7.77 9.88 2.26
CA GLU A 372 -7.83 11.22 1.68
C GLU A 372 -7.02 11.31 0.38
N VAL A 373 -5.87 10.62 0.29
CA VAL A 373 -5.11 10.51 -0.97
C VAL A 373 -5.92 9.79 -2.05
N LEU A 374 -6.49 8.61 -1.74
CA LEU A 374 -7.28 7.83 -2.71
C LEU A 374 -8.59 8.51 -3.12
N LYS A 375 -9.11 9.43 -2.32
CA LYS A 375 -10.25 10.26 -2.68
C LYS A 375 -9.90 11.28 -3.78
N GLN A 376 -8.67 11.80 -3.77
CA GLN A 376 -8.18 12.72 -4.78
C GLN A 376 -7.63 11.95 -6.00
N GLU A 377 -6.91 10.86 -5.77
CA GLU A 377 -6.29 10.02 -6.80
C GLU A 377 -6.61 8.54 -6.54
N PRO A 378 -7.78 8.04 -7.01
CA PRO A 378 -8.26 6.69 -6.74
C PRO A 378 -7.32 5.56 -7.19
N ASN A 379 -6.49 5.83 -8.19
CA ASN A 379 -5.56 4.86 -8.75
C ASN A 379 -4.11 5.10 -8.29
N SER A 380 -3.85 5.86 -7.24
CA SER A 380 -2.49 6.11 -6.76
C SER A 380 -1.80 4.81 -6.36
N ARG A 381 -0.78 4.41 -7.14
CA ARG A 381 0.01 3.19 -6.93
C ARG A 381 0.57 3.10 -5.50
N THR A 382 1.16 4.19 -5.03
CA THR A 382 1.77 4.27 -3.70
C THR A 382 0.73 4.19 -2.59
N ALA A 383 -0.41 4.89 -2.74
CA ALA A 383 -1.48 4.86 -1.75
C ALA A 383 -2.13 3.48 -1.65
N LEU A 384 -2.40 2.82 -2.78
CA LEU A 384 -2.94 1.46 -2.79
C LEU A 384 -1.98 0.46 -2.13
N TYR A 385 -0.67 0.59 -2.38
CA TYR A 385 0.34 -0.26 -1.74
C TYR A 385 0.35 -0.09 -0.22
N TYR A 386 0.42 1.14 0.27
CA TYR A 386 0.41 1.42 1.71
C TYR A 386 -0.93 1.10 2.36
N MET A 387 -2.05 1.22 1.64
CA MET A 387 -3.36 0.80 2.15
C MET A 387 -3.43 -0.72 2.36
N ALA A 388 -2.91 -1.50 1.40
CA ALA A 388 -2.80 -2.95 1.55
C ALA A 388 -1.90 -3.33 2.74
N ASP A 389 -0.73 -2.68 2.90
CA ASP A 389 0.19 -2.90 4.03
C ASP A 389 -0.46 -2.52 5.37
N ALA A 390 -1.14 -1.37 5.46
CA ALA A 390 -1.81 -0.91 6.67
C ALA A 390 -2.92 -1.88 7.13
N HIS A 391 -3.76 -2.33 6.20
CA HIS A 391 -4.78 -3.32 6.51
C HIS A 391 -4.19 -4.68 6.87
N PHE A 392 -3.10 -5.08 6.21
CA PHE A 392 -2.40 -6.31 6.54
C PHE A 392 -1.83 -6.28 7.98
N ARG A 393 -1.16 -5.20 8.36
CA ARG A 393 -0.63 -4.99 9.72
C ARG A 393 -1.71 -4.94 10.81
N THR A 394 -2.91 -4.44 10.46
CA THR A 394 -4.05 -4.41 11.40
C THR A 394 -4.85 -5.72 11.43
N GLY A 395 -4.36 -6.78 10.76
CA GLY A 395 -5.03 -8.08 10.71
C GLY A 395 -6.31 -8.12 9.86
N LYS A 396 -6.61 -7.05 9.14
CA LYS A 396 -7.78 -6.93 8.24
C LYS A 396 -7.44 -7.54 6.87
N VAL A 397 -7.23 -8.87 6.87
CA VAL A 397 -6.66 -9.61 5.74
C VAL A 397 -7.50 -9.47 4.46
N GLU A 398 -8.83 -9.47 4.56
CA GLU A 398 -9.70 -9.34 3.37
C GLU A 398 -9.65 -7.95 2.75
N GLN A 399 -9.57 -6.87 3.56
CA GLN A 399 -9.36 -5.52 3.06
C GLN A 399 -7.96 -5.38 2.42
N ALA A 400 -6.93 -5.94 3.05
CA ALA A 400 -5.58 -5.97 2.48
C ALA A 400 -5.56 -6.66 1.12
N ARG A 401 -6.28 -7.81 0.99
CA ARG A 401 -6.41 -8.58 -0.26
C ARG A 401 -7.11 -7.77 -1.34
N ALA A 402 -8.15 -7.02 -1.02
CA ALA A 402 -8.87 -6.18 -1.98
C ALA A 402 -7.95 -5.10 -2.56
N PHE A 403 -7.25 -4.32 -1.72
CA PHE A 403 -6.33 -3.29 -2.18
C PHE A 403 -5.12 -3.85 -2.94
N ALA A 404 -4.56 -4.97 -2.50
CA ALA A 404 -3.48 -5.65 -3.23
C ALA A 404 -3.96 -6.18 -4.59
N GLY A 405 -5.20 -6.68 -4.68
CA GLY A 405 -5.84 -7.11 -5.92
C GLY A 405 -6.03 -5.96 -6.91
N ASP A 406 -6.54 -4.82 -6.44
CA ASP A 406 -6.66 -3.61 -7.27
C ASP A 406 -5.29 -3.13 -7.76
N LEU A 407 -4.28 -3.14 -6.90
CA LEU A 407 -2.92 -2.75 -7.25
C LEU A 407 -2.33 -3.66 -8.34
N VAL A 408 -2.47 -4.98 -8.22
CA VAL A 408 -2.00 -5.94 -9.25
C VAL A 408 -2.78 -5.78 -10.57
N ARG A 409 -4.07 -5.49 -10.51
CA ARG A 409 -4.92 -5.28 -11.69
C ARG A 409 -4.56 -3.99 -12.43
N LEU A 410 -4.34 -2.90 -11.70
CA LEU A 410 -4.01 -1.58 -12.28
C LEU A 410 -2.55 -1.50 -12.73
N TYR A 411 -1.65 -2.17 -12.02
CA TYR A 411 -0.21 -2.12 -12.23
C TYR A 411 0.39 -3.54 -12.35
N PRO A 412 0.07 -4.29 -13.42
CA PRO A 412 0.43 -5.71 -13.55
C PRO A 412 1.95 -5.95 -13.59
N ASP A 413 2.74 -4.95 -13.97
CA ASP A 413 4.21 -5.02 -14.03
C ASP A 413 4.91 -4.52 -12.76
N TYR A 414 4.14 -4.02 -11.78
CA TYR A 414 4.69 -3.58 -10.50
C TYR A 414 4.95 -4.80 -9.59
N LEU A 415 6.20 -5.29 -9.63
CA LEU A 415 6.62 -6.52 -8.93
C LEU A 415 6.36 -6.49 -7.40
N PRO A 416 6.56 -5.34 -6.68
CA PRO A 416 6.24 -5.29 -5.26
C PRO A 416 4.77 -5.57 -4.92
N ALA A 417 3.82 -5.23 -5.82
CA ALA A 417 2.40 -5.55 -5.64
C ALA A 417 2.13 -7.05 -5.63
N LYS A 418 2.78 -7.78 -6.56
CA LYS A 418 2.64 -9.24 -6.63
C LYS A 418 3.22 -9.92 -5.39
N LEU A 419 4.34 -9.43 -4.89
CA LEU A 419 4.92 -9.92 -3.63
C LEU A 419 4.00 -9.66 -2.44
N MET A 420 3.45 -8.45 -2.32
CA MET A 420 2.47 -8.09 -1.28
C MET A 420 1.24 -9.00 -1.33
N SER A 421 0.68 -9.22 -2.51
CA SER A 421 -0.46 -10.12 -2.70
C SER A 421 -0.14 -11.56 -2.29
N ALA A 422 1.06 -12.07 -2.61
CA ALA A 422 1.49 -13.40 -2.20
C ALA A 422 1.65 -13.51 -0.67
N GLN A 423 2.19 -12.48 -0.01
CA GLN A 423 2.32 -12.41 1.44
C GLN A 423 0.95 -12.43 2.14
N ILE A 424 0.00 -11.64 1.63
CA ILE A 424 -1.37 -11.59 2.15
C ILE A 424 -2.06 -12.95 1.98
N ASN A 425 -1.93 -13.60 0.82
CA ASN A 425 -2.51 -14.93 0.58
C ASN A 425 -1.90 -16.00 1.48
N LEU A 426 -0.59 -15.94 1.74
CA LEU A 426 0.07 -16.83 2.69
C LEU A 426 -0.50 -16.66 4.11
N ALA A 427 -0.66 -15.43 4.57
CA ALA A 427 -1.25 -15.13 5.88
C ALA A 427 -2.73 -15.53 5.97
N ALA A 428 -3.47 -15.42 4.86
CA ALA A 428 -4.85 -15.89 4.73
C ALA A 428 -4.97 -17.43 4.65
N LYS A 429 -3.84 -18.14 4.69
CA LYS A 429 -3.75 -19.62 4.52
C LYS A 429 -4.19 -20.10 3.11
N ASP A 430 -4.26 -19.22 2.14
CA ASP A 430 -4.43 -19.56 0.72
C ASP A 430 -3.07 -19.93 0.11
N ILE A 431 -2.57 -21.09 0.51
CA ILE A 431 -1.24 -21.57 0.12
C ILE A 431 -1.13 -21.76 -1.38
N LYS A 432 -2.23 -22.20 -2.01
CA LYS A 432 -2.25 -22.40 -3.48
C LYS A 432 -2.04 -21.09 -4.24
N ALA A 433 -2.75 -20.05 -3.86
CA ALA A 433 -2.60 -18.72 -4.47
C ALA A 433 -1.20 -18.13 -4.19
N ALA A 434 -0.70 -18.25 -2.95
CA ALA A 434 0.63 -17.77 -2.59
C ALA A 434 1.73 -18.45 -3.43
N LEU A 435 1.68 -19.77 -3.61
CA LEU A 435 2.62 -20.53 -4.44
C LEU A 435 2.53 -20.15 -5.92
N ALA A 436 1.32 -20.01 -6.47
CA ALA A 436 1.13 -19.60 -7.86
C ALA A 436 1.74 -18.22 -8.13
N GLN A 437 1.46 -17.25 -7.28
CA GLN A 437 1.96 -15.88 -7.41
C GLN A 437 3.47 -15.77 -7.23
N THR A 438 4.05 -16.48 -6.26
CA THR A 438 5.50 -16.48 -6.06
C THR A 438 6.24 -17.16 -7.20
N ASN A 439 5.70 -18.23 -7.80
CA ASN A 439 6.29 -18.86 -8.99
C ASN A 439 6.27 -17.92 -10.21
N GLU A 440 5.13 -17.25 -10.45
CA GLU A 440 5.04 -16.24 -11.52
C GLU A 440 6.03 -15.09 -11.28
N LEU A 441 6.12 -14.61 -10.02
CA LEU A 441 7.03 -13.53 -9.67
C LEU A 441 8.50 -13.93 -9.87
N MET A 442 8.89 -15.16 -9.52
CA MET A 442 10.23 -15.70 -9.77
C MET A 442 10.56 -15.77 -11.27
N GLU A 443 9.62 -16.20 -12.09
CA GLU A 443 9.79 -16.22 -13.55
C GLU A 443 10.00 -14.80 -14.09
N ARG A 444 9.20 -13.83 -13.66
CA ARG A 444 9.36 -12.42 -14.06
C ARG A 444 10.69 -11.85 -13.59
N LEU A 445 11.06 -12.07 -12.33
CA LEU A 445 12.34 -11.60 -11.77
C LEU A 445 13.55 -12.20 -12.47
N SER A 446 13.46 -13.42 -13.02
CA SER A 446 14.54 -14.02 -13.79
C SER A 446 14.80 -13.33 -15.13
N ARG A 447 13.78 -12.68 -15.69
CA ARG A 447 13.83 -11.94 -16.97
C ARG A 447 14.01 -10.43 -16.77
N SER A 448 13.81 -9.90 -15.55
CA SER A 448 13.91 -8.48 -15.27
C SER A 448 15.37 -8.02 -15.28
N ALA A 449 15.65 -6.99 -16.08
CA ALA A 449 16.89 -6.22 -16.01
C ALA A 449 16.67 -4.97 -15.15
N PRO A 450 17.72 -4.45 -14.51
CA PRO A 450 17.65 -3.16 -13.84
C PRO A 450 17.27 -2.03 -14.79
N ASP A 451 16.43 -1.12 -14.33
CA ASP A 451 16.01 0.08 -15.05
C ASP A 451 16.05 1.31 -14.12
N ALA A 452 15.47 2.43 -14.57
CA ALA A 452 15.46 3.67 -13.81
C ALA A 452 14.62 3.59 -12.51
N GLU A 453 13.60 2.74 -12.47
CA GLU A 453 12.72 2.55 -11.29
C GLU A 453 13.16 1.36 -10.42
N THR A 454 13.93 0.42 -10.97
CA THR A 454 14.24 -0.87 -10.36
C THR A 454 15.74 -1.13 -10.34
N SER A 455 16.40 -0.73 -9.26
CA SER A 455 17.85 -0.95 -9.11
C SER A 455 18.22 -2.43 -8.99
N PRO A 456 19.49 -2.81 -9.29
CA PRO A 456 19.99 -4.17 -9.05
C PRO A 456 19.78 -4.65 -7.61
N GLN A 457 19.95 -3.75 -6.65
CA GLN A 457 19.75 -4.04 -5.22
C GLN A 457 18.27 -4.33 -4.90
N MET A 458 17.36 -3.53 -5.45
CA MET A 458 15.91 -3.74 -5.29
C MET A 458 15.46 -5.07 -5.89
N LEU A 459 15.99 -5.45 -7.06
CA LEU A 459 15.70 -6.76 -7.66
C LEU A 459 16.23 -7.92 -6.82
N ALA A 460 17.43 -7.78 -6.24
CA ALA A 460 18.00 -8.78 -5.35
C ALA A 460 17.16 -8.94 -4.06
N GLU A 461 16.71 -7.83 -3.48
CA GLU A 461 15.83 -7.83 -2.32
C GLU A 461 14.46 -8.48 -2.64
N LEU A 462 13.84 -8.11 -3.75
CA LEU A 462 12.58 -8.72 -4.20
C LEU A 462 12.72 -10.23 -4.40
N ARG A 463 13.84 -10.70 -4.97
CA ARG A 463 14.13 -12.13 -5.12
C ARG A 463 14.23 -12.82 -3.75
N ALA A 464 15.01 -12.27 -2.85
CA ALA A 464 15.19 -12.83 -1.50
C ALA A 464 13.85 -12.93 -0.75
N ARG A 465 13.05 -11.87 -0.77
CA ARG A 465 11.71 -11.85 -0.15
C ARG A 465 10.74 -12.82 -0.84
N THR A 466 10.84 -12.98 -2.16
CA THR A 466 10.02 -13.95 -2.90
C THR A 466 10.35 -15.39 -2.50
N PHE A 467 11.64 -15.72 -2.37
CA PHE A 467 12.09 -17.02 -1.84
C PHE A 467 11.59 -17.24 -0.41
N THR A 468 11.61 -16.21 0.43
CA THR A 468 11.07 -16.31 1.81
C THR A 468 9.60 -16.67 1.80
N VAL A 469 8.76 -15.93 1.05
CA VAL A 469 7.31 -16.19 0.98
C VAL A 469 7.01 -17.55 0.38
N ARG A 470 7.71 -17.95 -0.71
CA ARG A 470 7.53 -19.26 -1.33
C ARG A 470 7.97 -20.39 -0.41
N GLY A 471 9.12 -20.23 0.25
CA GLY A 471 9.63 -21.20 1.20
C GLY A 471 8.66 -21.44 2.36
N MET A 472 8.10 -20.37 2.93
CA MET A 472 7.10 -20.49 4.00
C MET A 472 5.79 -21.11 3.49
N ALA A 473 5.35 -20.81 2.28
CA ALA A 473 4.19 -21.46 1.67
C ALA A 473 4.43 -22.94 1.40
N LEU A 474 5.63 -23.33 0.94
CA LEU A 474 6.04 -24.71 0.76
C LEU A 474 6.06 -25.45 2.10
N LEU A 475 6.58 -24.83 3.15
CA LEU A 475 6.60 -25.41 4.49
C LEU A 475 5.18 -25.70 4.99
N GLN A 476 4.26 -24.73 4.86
CA GLN A 476 2.85 -24.93 5.25
C GLN A 476 2.12 -25.98 4.38
N SER A 477 2.60 -26.23 3.15
CA SER A 477 2.07 -27.31 2.29
C SER A 477 2.70 -28.69 2.55
N GLY A 478 3.59 -28.81 3.56
CA GLY A 478 4.30 -30.05 3.91
C GLY A 478 5.49 -30.38 3.00
N LYS A 479 5.88 -29.47 2.08
CA LYS A 479 7.03 -29.67 1.17
C LYS A 479 8.32 -29.16 1.80
N THR A 480 8.69 -29.76 2.94
CA THR A 480 9.76 -29.27 3.83
C THR A 480 11.11 -29.15 3.14
N LYS A 481 11.50 -30.14 2.28
CA LYS A 481 12.77 -30.09 1.56
C LYS A 481 12.87 -28.88 0.64
N GLN A 482 11.84 -28.63 -0.17
CA GLN A 482 11.80 -27.47 -1.07
C GLN A 482 11.76 -26.14 -0.30
N ALA A 483 11.04 -26.11 0.82
CA ALA A 483 11.02 -24.97 1.74
C ALA A 483 12.42 -24.63 2.24
N ARG A 484 13.18 -25.64 2.67
CA ARG A 484 14.57 -25.47 3.12
C ARG A 484 15.47 -24.92 2.02
N GLU A 485 15.36 -25.42 0.81
CA GLU A 485 16.12 -24.94 -0.35
C GLU A 485 15.87 -23.45 -0.58
N ASP A 486 14.60 -23.03 -0.67
CA ASP A 486 14.22 -21.64 -0.88
C ASP A 486 14.66 -20.71 0.26
N LEU A 487 14.43 -21.12 1.50
CA LEU A 487 14.80 -20.31 2.67
C LEU A 487 16.32 -20.22 2.87
N THR A 488 17.08 -21.21 2.39
CA THR A 488 18.55 -21.15 2.34
C THR A 488 19.00 -20.09 1.34
N VAL A 489 18.41 -20.05 0.14
CA VAL A 489 18.71 -19.01 -0.85
C VAL A 489 18.34 -17.61 -0.30
N ALA A 490 17.21 -17.49 0.38
CA ALA A 490 16.79 -16.23 1.01
C ALA A 490 17.78 -15.77 2.08
N ARG A 491 18.27 -16.69 2.93
CA ARG A 491 19.30 -16.40 3.95
C ARG A 491 20.62 -15.96 3.31
N ASP A 492 21.07 -16.65 2.26
CA ASP A 492 22.34 -16.34 1.60
C ASP A 492 22.31 -14.97 0.91
N ALA A 493 21.14 -14.55 0.47
CA ALA A 493 20.90 -13.20 -0.06
C ALA A 493 20.80 -12.12 1.04
N ALA A 494 20.43 -12.48 2.27
CA ALA A 494 20.30 -11.57 3.39
C ALA A 494 20.93 -12.15 4.69
N PRO A 495 22.25 -12.38 4.72
CA PRO A 495 22.95 -13.08 5.82
C PRO A 495 22.98 -12.28 7.14
N SER A 496 22.71 -10.97 7.08
CA SER A 496 22.60 -10.09 8.25
C SER A 496 21.17 -9.90 8.75
N SER A 497 20.19 -10.64 8.19
CA SER A 497 18.79 -10.57 8.63
C SER A 497 18.48 -11.67 9.66
N PRO A 498 18.11 -11.35 10.91
CA PRO A 498 17.69 -12.35 11.90
C PRO A 498 16.54 -13.21 11.38
N GLY A 499 15.54 -12.61 10.71
CA GLY A 499 14.38 -13.30 10.17
C GLY A 499 14.71 -14.45 9.19
N SER A 500 15.84 -14.34 8.46
CA SER A 500 16.27 -15.42 7.56
C SER A 500 16.66 -16.69 8.32
N TYR A 501 17.28 -16.54 9.49
CA TYR A 501 17.63 -17.66 10.38
C TYR A 501 16.41 -18.18 11.12
N ASN A 502 15.49 -17.31 11.57
CA ASN A 502 14.23 -17.70 12.22
C ASN A 502 13.37 -18.58 11.32
N ASN A 503 13.30 -18.24 10.02
CA ASN A 503 12.57 -19.03 9.04
C ASN A 503 13.18 -20.45 8.88
N LEU A 504 14.50 -20.56 8.80
CA LEU A 504 15.18 -21.86 8.74
C LEU A 504 15.04 -22.63 10.04
N ALA A 505 15.07 -21.97 11.20
CA ALA A 505 14.79 -22.60 12.49
C ALA A 505 13.39 -23.20 12.53
N THR A 506 12.39 -22.53 11.94
CA THR A 506 11.05 -23.10 11.82
C THR A 506 11.04 -24.38 10.97
N VAL A 507 11.82 -24.45 9.90
CA VAL A 507 12.00 -25.69 9.12
C VAL A 507 12.60 -26.78 10.00
N ALA A 508 13.67 -26.49 10.73
CA ALA A 508 14.33 -27.44 11.62
C ALA A 508 13.38 -27.99 12.71
N LEU A 509 12.49 -27.12 13.24
CA LEU A 509 11.45 -27.54 14.18
C LEU A 509 10.44 -28.52 13.56
N VAL A 510 10.03 -28.29 12.31
CA VAL A 510 9.14 -29.21 11.57
C VAL A 510 9.82 -30.56 11.33
N GLU A 511 11.13 -30.56 11.09
CA GLU A 511 11.96 -31.78 10.96
C GLU A 511 12.31 -32.40 12.29
N ASN A 512 11.80 -31.83 13.40
CA ASN A 512 12.10 -32.26 14.79
C ASN A 512 13.62 -32.19 15.15
N ASN A 513 14.38 -31.35 14.48
CA ASN A 513 15.80 -31.11 14.72
C ASN A 513 15.97 -29.92 15.68
N LEU A 514 15.83 -30.16 16.99
CA LEU A 514 15.91 -29.11 18.00
C LEU A 514 17.32 -28.50 18.13
N GLU A 515 18.37 -29.30 17.84
CA GLU A 515 19.76 -28.82 17.90
C GLU A 515 20.01 -27.79 16.82
N GLU A 516 19.64 -28.07 15.58
CA GLU A 516 19.75 -27.13 14.46
C GLU A 516 18.87 -25.91 14.68
N ALA A 517 17.62 -26.07 15.14
CA ALA A 517 16.74 -24.97 15.45
C ALA A 517 17.36 -24.02 16.49
N SER A 518 17.94 -24.59 17.54
CA SER A 518 18.67 -23.82 18.56
C SER A 518 19.82 -23.01 17.96
N ALA A 519 20.67 -23.67 17.16
CA ALA A 519 21.82 -23.03 16.53
C ALA A 519 21.40 -21.87 15.59
N LEU A 520 20.31 -22.03 14.86
CA LEU A 520 19.77 -21.01 13.97
C LEU A 520 19.20 -19.81 14.74
N TYR A 521 18.42 -20.04 15.80
CA TYR A 521 17.95 -18.94 16.66
C TYR A 521 19.11 -18.21 17.35
N GLU A 522 20.12 -18.94 17.84
CA GLU A 522 21.32 -18.33 18.41
C GLU A 522 22.08 -17.48 17.35
N ARG A 523 22.07 -17.92 16.10
CA ARG A 523 22.66 -17.11 15.01
C ARG A 523 21.86 -15.84 14.75
N ALA A 524 20.52 -15.89 14.80
CA ALA A 524 19.66 -14.72 14.71
C ALA A 524 19.96 -13.74 15.87
N LEU A 525 20.08 -14.26 17.09
CA LEU A 525 20.39 -13.45 18.29
C LEU A 525 21.81 -12.90 18.30
N ALA A 526 22.75 -13.52 17.60
CA ALA A 526 24.09 -12.96 17.42
C ALA A 526 24.10 -11.72 16.48
N ILE A 527 23.08 -11.61 15.62
CA ILE A 527 22.88 -10.44 14.73
C ILE A 527 22.09 -9.36 15.49
N ASP A 528 21.01 -9.74 16.13
CA ASP A 528 20.18 -8.87 16.98
C ASP A 528 19.84 -9.60 18.28
N SER A 529 20.53 -9.23 19.34
CA SER A 529 20.37 -9.87 20.67
C SER A 529 18.97 -9.69 21.28
N THR A 530 18.16 -8.84 20.70
CA THR A 530 16.79 -8.50 21.15
C THR A 530 15.72 -8.95 20.16
N ASP A 531 16.10 -9.73 19.12
CA ASP A 531 15.13 -10.29 18.16
C ASP A 531 14.10 -11.17 18.89
N PHE A 532 12.88 -10.65 18.95
CA PHE A 532 11.81 -11.28 19.74
C PHE A 532 11.42 -12.66 19.17
N ASP A 533 11.41 -12.81 17.85
CA ASP A 533 11.01 -14.07 17.21
C ASP A 533 12.02 -15.18 17.51
N ALA A 534 13.32 -14.86 17.48
CA ALA A 534 14.37 -15.79 17.84
C ALA A 534 14.30 -16.17 19.33
N LEU A 535 14.13 -15.18 20.22
CA LEU A 535 13.98 -15.43 21.66
C LEU A 535 12.75 -16.29 21.95
N ASN A 536 11.61 -15.92 21.38
CA ASN A 536 10.36 -16.65 21.53
C ASN A 536 10.46 -18.09 21.00
N GLY A 537 11.05 -18.26 19.82
CA GLY A 537 11.29 -19.56 19.21
C GLY A 537 12.22 -20.46 20.04
N LEU A 538 13.31 -19.90 20.51
CA LEU A 538 14.29 -20.59 21.34
C LEU A 538 13.68 -21.04 22.67
N ILE A 539 12.97 -20.14 23.35
CA ILE A 539 12.38 -20.41 24.68
C ILE A 539 11.20 -21.38 24.55
N ASN A 540 10.20 -21.04 23.73
CA ASN A 540 8.93 -21.78 23.70
C ASN A 540 8.99 -23.07 22.88
N ASN A 541 9.84 -23.15 21.84
CA ASN A 541 9.89 -24.30 20.96
C ASN A 541 11.12 -25.21 21.16
N VAL A 542 12.20 -24.71 21.75
CA VAL A 542 13.41 -25.50 21.98
C VAL A 542 13.59 -25.80 23.46
N TYR A 543 13.84 -24.79 24.31
CA TYR A 543 14.15 -25.02 25.73
C TYR A 543 13.00 -25.62 26.51
N SER A 544 11.76 -25.25 26.24
CA SER A 544 10.57 -25.86 26.85
C SER A 544 10.50 -27.37 26.57
N LYS A 545 10.74 -27.80 25.32
CA LYS A 545 10.76 -29.23 24.93
C LYS A 545 11.95 -29.99 25.53
N GLN A 546 13.10 -29.33 25.64
CA GLN A 546 14.31 -29.86 26.25
C GLN A 546 14.28 -29.80 27.76
N LYS A 547 13.24 -29.19 28.38
CA LYS A 547 13.12 -28.93 29.82
C LYS A 547 14.32 -28.13 30.38
N ARG A 548 14.90 -27.25 29.58
CA ARG A 548 16.05 -26.41 29.95
C ARG A 548 15.57 -25.02 30.41
N LEU A 549 14.85 -25.06 31.56
CA LEU A 549 14.28 -23.83 32.14
C LEU A 549 15.38 -22.86 32.60
N ASP A 550 16.51 -23.40 33.09
CA ASP A 550 17.70 -22.64 33.41
C ASP A 550 18.21 -21.74 32.27
N LEU A 551 18.26 -22.28 31.06
CA LEU A 551 18.67 -21.52 29.87
C LEU A 551 17.59 -20.53 29.42
N ALA A 552 16.33 -20.87 29.55
CA ALA A 552 15.22 -19.99 29.19
C ALA A 552 15.24 -18.72 30.06
N HIS A 553 15.36 -18.86 31.39
CA HIS A 553 15.52 -17.71 32.28
C HIS A 553 16.78 -16.89 31.96
N ALA A 554 17.95 -17.56 31.87
CA ALA A 554 19.20 -16.88 31.59
C ALA A 554 19.13 -16.04 30.30
N ARG A 555 18.50 -16.57 29.26
CA ARG A 555 18.44 -15.93 27.95
C ARG A 555 17.51 -14.72 27.94
N VAL A 556 16.31 -14.83 28.56
CA VAL A 556 15.40 -13.67 28.64
C VAL A 556 15.96 -12.58 29.57
N ASP A 557 16.63 -12.98 30.67
CA ASP A 557 17.26 -12.03 31.60
C ASP A 557 18.44 -11.28 30.95
N GLN A 558 19.20 -11.96 30.10
CA GLN A 558 20.24 -11.33 29.29
C GLN A 558 19.64 -10.26 28.35
N ALA A 559 18.54 -10.58 27.66
CA ALA A 559 17.87 -9.62 26.77
C ALA A 559 17.29 -8.43 27.56
N LEU A 560 16.68 -8.69 28.74
CA LEU A 560 16.19 -7.65 29.64
C LEU A 560 17.32 -6.76 30.20
N GLY A 561 18.54 -7.29 30.37
CA GLY A 561 19.72 -6.51 30.75
C GLY A 561 20.05 -5.43 29.73
N GLY A 562 19.83 -5.68 28.44
CA GLY A 562 19.97 -4.69 27.37
C GLY A 562 18.74 -3.78 27.18
N GLN A 563 17.54 -4.30 27.47
CA GLN A 563 16.27 -3.57 27.30
C GLN A 563 15.33 -3.75 28.50
N PRO A 564 15.64 -3.18 29.68
CA PRO A 564 14.92 -3.44 30.93
C PRO A 564 13.47 -2.92 30.94
N ASN A 565 13.11 -2.06 30.00
CA ASN A 565 11.78 -1.49 29.87
C ASN A 565 11.04 -2.00 28.62
N SER A 566 11.38 -3.18 28.10
CA SER A 566 10.69 -3.81 26.98
C SER A 566 9.44 -4.58 27.45
N PRO A 567 8.20 -4.14 27.10
CA PRO A 567 6.98 -4.88 27.43
C PRO A 567 7.00 -6.31 26.86
N ALA A 568 7.53 -6.46 25.63
CA ALA A 568 7.59 -7.76 24.95
C ALA A 568 8.52 -8.75 25.67
N LEU A 569 9.66 -8.30 26.20
CA LEU A 569 10.58 -9.17 26.94
C LEU A 569 10.00 -9.56 28.31
N HIS A 570 9.31 -8.68 29.01
CA HIS A 570 8.59 -9.04 30.24
C HIS A 570 7.46 -10.03 29.94
N TYR A 571 6.72 -9.83 28.86
CA TYR A 571 5.73 -10.77 28.40
C TYR A 571 6.33 -12.17 28.11
N LEU A 572 7.46 -12.22 27.40
CA LEU A 572 8.17 -13.47 27.14
C LEU A 572 8.68 -14.14 28.42
N LYS A 573 9.16 -13.34 29.39
CA LYS A 573 9.59 -13.86 30.70
C LYS A 573 8.43 -14.49 31.48
N ALA A 574 7.22 -13.94 31.37
CA ALA A 574 6.04 -14.55 31.93
C ALA A 574 5.77 -15.95 31.35
N HIS A 575 6.01 -16.16 30.04
CA HIS A 575 5.92 -17.49 29.44
C HIS A 575 6.94 -18.47 30.01
N VAL A 576 8.17 -18.01 30.30
CA VAL A 576 9.17 -18.87 30.96
C VAL A 576 8.65 -19.38 32.31
N TYR A 577 8.03 -18.50 33.10
CA TYR A 577 7.39 -18.89 34.36
C TYR A 577 6.22 -19.88 34.18
N GLY A 578 5.57 -19.86 32.99
CA GLY A 578 4.54 -20.87 32.65
C GLY A 578 5.06 -22.31 32.56
N PHE A 579 6.38 -22.50 32.41
CA PHE A 579 7.04 -23.82 32.40
C PHE A 579 7.61 -24.26 33.77
N GLU A 580 7.46 -23.43 34.83
CA GLU A 580 7.95 -23.76 36.17
C GLU A 580 7.30 -25.02 36.73
N PRO A 581 8.11 -25.97 37.25
CA PRO A 581 7.57 -27.17 37.89
C PRO A 581 6.76 -26.87 39.15
N ASP A 582 7.18 -25.84 39.89
CA ASP A 582 6.42 -25.35 41.03
C ASP A 582 5.33 -24.41 40.55
N ARG A 583 4.08 -24.88 40.67
CA ARG A 583 2.91 -24.11 40.16
C ARG A 583 2.77 -22.74 40.85
N GLN A 584 3.13 -22.63 42.13
CA GLN A 584 2.99 -21.38 42.86
C GLN A 584 4.02 -20.36 42.35
N VAL A 585 5.29 -20.76 42.25
CA VAL A 585 6.37 -19.92 41.68
C VAL A 585 6.02 -19.49 40.26
N GLY A 586 5.53 -20.43 39.45
CA GLY A 586 5.13 -20.17 38.09
C GLY A 586 4.01 -19.12 37.96
N VAL A 587 2.95 -19.28 38.77
CA VAL A 587 1.81 -18.34 38.75
C VAL A 587 2.22 -16.94 39.24
N GLU A 588 2.92 -16.85 40.37
CA GLU A 588 3.36 -15.60 40.94
C GLU A 588 4.35 -14.85 40.01
N GLY A 589 5.29 -15.59 39.44
CA GLY A 589 6.27 -15.07 38.51
C GLY A 589 5.61 -14.54 37.22
N ALA A 590 4.74 -15.34 36.62
CA ALA A 590 4.00 -14.96 35.40
C ALA A 590 3.11 -13.73 35.64
N GLU A 591 2.33 -13.71 36.74
CA GLU A 591 1.51 -12.55 37.09
C GLU A 591 2.35 -11.26 37.22
N LYS A 592 3.48 -11.36 37.93
CA LYS A 592 4.40 -10.21 38.13
C LYS A 592 4.90 -9.66 36.81
N GLU A 593 5.38 -10.51 35.93
CA GLU A 593 5.98 -10.08 34.66
C GLU A 593 4.92 -9.60 33.67
N LEU A 594 3.73 -10.21 33.63
CA LEU A 594 2.61 -9.70 32.82
C LEU A 594 2.16 -8.32 33.28
N ARG A 595 2.07 -8.09 34.59
CA ARG A 595 1.75 -6.76 35.13
C ARG A 595 2.84 -5.75 34.79
N ARG A 596 4.12 -6.14 34.84
CA ARG A 596 5.21 -5.28 34.46
C ARG A 596 5.15 -4.90 32.98
N ALA A 597 4.81 -5.83 32.10
CA ALA A 597 4.57 -5.54 30.69
C ALA A 597 3.46 -4.50 30.51
N LEU A 598 2.35 -4.62 31.25
CA LEU A 598 1.21 -3.69 31.21
C LEU A 598 1.49 -2.32 31.83
N GLU A 599 2.36 -2.23 32.82
CA GLU A 599 2.86 -0.95 33.37
C GLU A 599 3.67 -0.19 32.34
N LEU A 600 4.48 -0.90 31.55
CA LEU A 600 5.35 -0.34 30.51
C LEU A 600 4.56 0.02 29.24
N ASP A 601 3.62 -0.82 28.85
CA ASP A 601 2.69 -0.57 27.76
C ASP A 601 1.24 -0.96 28.15
N PRO A 602 0.42 -0.01 28.61
CA PRO A 602 -0.97 -0.26 28.93
C PRO A 602 -1.83 -0.76 27.75
N ASN A 603 -1.34 -0.72 26.51
CA ASN A 603 -2.03 -1.20 25.32
C ASN A 603 -1.56 -2.58 24.85
N TYR A 604 -0.69 -3.25 25.60
CA TYR A 604 -0.16 -4.59 25.26
C TYR A 604 -1.23 -5.66 25.48
N LEU A 605 -2.18 -5.78 24.53
CA LEU A 605 -3.37 -6.63 24.64
C LEU A 605 -3.04 -8.09 24.95
N ALA A 606 -1.97 -8.64 24.38
CA ALA A 606 -1.57 -10.05 24.62
C ALA A 606 -1.33 -10.32 26.12
N ALA A 607 -0.74 -9.38 26.86
CA ALA A 607 -0.51 -9.53 28.29
C ALA A 607 -1.81 -9.55 29.10
N TYR A 608 -2.86 -8.81 28.71
CA TYR A 608 -4.17 -8.90 29.35
C TYR A 608 -4.83 -10.25 29.10
N PHE A 609 -4.73 -10.78 27.85
CA PHE A 609 -5.25 -12.11 27.54
C PHE A 609 -4.59 -13.21 28.37
N ASP A 610 -3.24 -13.18 28.44
CA ASP A 610 -2.50 -14.19 29.20
C ASP A 610 -2.70 -14.06 30.70
N LEU A 611 -2.83 -12.84 31.23
CA LEU A 611 -3.15 -12.59 32.63
C LEU A 611 -4.56 -13.10 32.97
N ALA A 612 -5.54 -12.85 32.09
CA ALA A 612 -6.88 -13.40 32.25
C ALA A 612 -6.88 -14.95 32.17
N ALA A 613 -6.15 -15.53 31.20
CA ALA A 613 -5.99 -16.97 31.09
C ALA A 613 -5.34 -17.58 32.35
N LEU A 614 -4.33 -16.93 32.92
CA LEU A 614 -3.69 -17.32 34.18
C LEU A 614 -4.73 -17.36 35.33
N PHE A 615 -5.60 -16.34 35.42
CA PHE A 615 -6.67 -16.32 36.42
C PHE A 615 -7.75 -17.37 36.16
N VAL A 616 -8.11 -17.67 34.92
CA VAL A 616 -9.00 -18.79 34.61
C VAL A 616 -8.40 -20.11 35.09
N ASN A 617 -7.13 -20.38 34.77
CA ASN A 617 -6.43 -21.60 35.12
C ASN A 617 -6.21 -21.78 36.65
N THR A 618 -6.28 -20.67 37.39
CA THR A 618 -6.16 -20.64 38.85
C THR A 618 -7.52 -20.47 39.54
N ASN A 619 -8.63 -20.62 38.80
CA ASN A 619 -10.02 -20.52 39.27
C ASN A 619 -10.35 -19.14 39.91
N GLN A 620 -9.72 -18.09 39.42
CA GLN A 620 -9.93 -16.70 39.84
C GLN A 620 -10.77 -15.92 38.77
N GLN A 621 -11.97 -16.41 38.50
CA GLN A 621 -12.83 -15.97 37.40
C GLN A 621 -13.16 -14.49 37.44
N ASP A 622 -13.38 -13.90 38.64
CA ASP A 622 -13.65 -12.46 38.76
C ASP A 622 -12.47 -11.61 38.27
N ARG A 623 -11.25 -12.01 38.60
CA ARG A 623 -10.04 -11.33 38.13
C ARG A 623 -9.86 -11.48 36.62
N ALA A 624 -10.15 -12.68 36.08
CA ALA A 624 -10.10 -12.90 34.64
C ALA A 624 -11.06 -11.99 33.86
N ILE A 625 -12.32 -11.88 34.32
CA ILE A 625 -13.32 -10.99 33.72
C ILE A 625 -12.88 -9.52 33.81
N ALA A 626 -12.28 -9.13 34.94
CA ALA A 626 -11.77 -7.76 35.10
C ALA A 626 -10.66 -7.42 34.09
N GLU A 627 -9.75 -8.38 33.82
CA GLU A 627 -8.71 -8.15 32.81
C GLU A 627 -9.29 -8.16 31.37
N TYR A 628 -10.25 -9.02 31.05
CA TYR A 628 -10.95 -8.99 29.76
C TYR A 628 -11.71 -7.67 29.54
N ARG A 629 -12.33 -7.09 30.57
CA ARG A 629 -12.99 -5.79 30.47
C ARG A 629 -12.01 -4.67 30.14
N LYS A 630 -10.79 -4.70 30.67
CA LYS A 630 -9.74 -3.73 30.29
C LYS A 630 -9.34 -3.83 28.81
N ILE A 631 -9.47 -5.01 28.20
CA ILE A 631 -9.31 -5.15 26.73
C ILE A 631 -10.43 -4.43 26.02
N LEU A 632 -11.68 -4.60 26.46
CA LEU A 632 -12.85 -3.92 25.87
C LEU A 632 -12.82 -2.41 26.04
N ASP A 633 -12.22 -1.89 27.11
CA ASP A 633 -12.00 -0.44 27.28
C ASP A 633 -11.10 0.14 26.17
N ARG A 634 -10.24 -0.68 25.55
CA ARG A 634 -9.30 -0.31 24.49
C ARG A 634 -9.76 -0.72 23.11
N LYS A 635 -10.45 -1.84 23.02
CA LYS A 635 -10.98 -2.43 21.80
C LYS A 635 -12.44 -2.85 22.03
N PRO A 636 -13.38 -1.88 22.02
CA PRO A 636 -14.79 -2.13 22.32
C PRO A 636 -15.50 -3.05 21.33
N ASP A 637 -14.90 -3.29 20.16
CA ASP A 637 -15.42 -4.11 19.07
C ASP A 637 -14.81 -5.53 19.05
N ASP A 638 -14.14 -5.98 20.11
CA ASP A 638 -13.51 -7.31 20.14
C ASP A 638 -14.51 -8.42 20.51
N ALA A 639 -15.15 -9.01 19.49
CA ALA A 639 -16.12 -10.09 19.65
C ALA A 639 -15.57 -11.31 20.39
N SER A 640 -14.26 -11.59 20.23
CA SER A 640 -13.62 -12.71 20.93
C SER A 640 -13.59 -12.52 22.44
N THR A 641 -13.27 -11.30 22.89
CA THR A 641 -13.26 -10.96 24.33
C THR A 641 -14.67 -11.05 24.93
N TYR A 642 -15.71 -10.56 24.23
CA TYR A 642 -17.09 -10.76 24.68
C TYR A 642 -17.47 -12.25 24.76
N THR A 643 -17.03 -13.06 23.81
CA THR A 643 -17.25 -14.53 23.85
C THR A 643 -16.63 -15.16 25.10
N LEU A 644 -15.39 -14.79 25.44
CA LEU A 644 -14.67 -15.30 26.62
C LEU A 644 -15.33 -14.86 27.94
N ILE A 645 -15.75 -13.61 28.04
CA ILE A 645 -16.52 -13.12 29.18
C ILE A 645 -17.83 -13.91 29.30
N GLY A 646 -18.56 -14.11 28.21
CA GLY A 646 -19.79 -14.88 28.18
C GLY A 646 -19.60 -16.31 28.72
N MET A 647 -18.56 -17.00 28.30
CA MET A 647 -18.21 -18.33 28.78
C MET A 647 -17.88 -18.35 30.29
N LEU A 648 -17.16 -17.35 30.78
CA LEU A 648 -16.85 -17.25 32.22
C LEU A 648 -18.08 -16.93 33.05
N GLU A 649 -18.91 -16.00 32.61
CA GLU A 649 -20.18 -15.67 33.32
C GLU A 649 -21.13 -16.87 33.33
N GLU A 650 -21.20 -17.63 32.23
CA GLU A 650 -21.98 -18.88 32.20
C GLU A 650 -21.46 -19.92 33.19
N SER A 651 -20.13 -20.14 33.26
CA SER A 651 -19.51 -21.09 34.19
C SER A 651 -19.74 -20.74 35.67
N ARG A 652 -19.97 -19.44 35.96
CA ARG A 652 -20.34 -18.89 37.28
C ARG A 652 -21.84 -18.92 37.56
N GLY A 653 -22.66 -19.36 36.60
CA GLY A 653 -24.11 -19.34 36.68
C GLY A 653 -24.76 -17.99 36.43
N ASN A 654 -24.01 -16.96 36.02
CA ASN A 654 -24.49 -15.61 35.69
C ASN A 654 -25.10 -15.59 34.29
N ARG A 655 -26.21 -16.30 34.10
CA ARG A 655 -26.84 -16.58 32.80
C ARG A 655 -27.20 -15.31 32.00
N ASP A 656 -27.67 -14.26 32.69
CA ASP A 656 -28.05 -13.00 32.02
C ASP A 656 -26.84 -12.28 31.45
N ALA A 657 -25.76 -12.18 32.23
CA ALA A 657 -24.51 -11.56 31.78
C ALA A 657 -23.84 -12.38 30.64
N ALA A 658 -23.96 -13.72 30.71
CA ALA A 658 -23.47 -14.59 29.65
C ALA A 658 -24.21 -14.34 28.32
N VAL A 659 -25.55 -14.30 28.35
CA VAL A 659 -26.40 -14.04 27.17
C VAL A 659 -26.10 -12.67 26.58
N GLU A 660 -25.97 -11.64 27.41
CA GLU A 660 -25.64 -10.27 26.95
C GLU A 660 -24.28 -10.25 26.24
N SER A 661 -23.26 -10.90 26.83
CA SER A 661 -21.92 -10.97 26.26
C SER A 661 -21.91 -11.75 24.93
N TYR A 662 -22.58 -12.91 24.86
CA TYR A 662 -22.68 -13.65 23.61
C TYR A 662 -23.45 -12.89 22.52
N ARG A 663 -24.54 -12.19 22.88
CA ARG A 663 -25.29 -11.33 21.94
C ARG A 663 -24.39 -10.24 21.36
N LYS A 664 -23.65 -9.55 22.25
CA LYS A 664 -22.72 -8.51 21.83
C LYS A 664 -21.62 -9.04 20.91
N ALA A 665 -21.09 -10.22 21.19
CA ALA A 665 -20.11 -10.90 20.32
C ALA A 665 -20.68 -11.17 18.93
N VAL A 666 -21.91 -11.68 18.83
CA VAL A 666 -22.57 -11.98 17.55
C VAL A 666 -22.96 -10.71 16.78
N GLU A 667 -23.36 -9.64 17.48
CA GLU A 667 -23.61 -8.33 16.86
C GLU A 667 -22.38 -7.73 16.22
N LEU A 668 -21.22 -7.84 16.89
CA LEU A 668 -19.94 -7.32 16.42
C LEU A 668 -19.34 -8.18 15.29
N ASP A 669 -19.44 -9.49 15.43
CA ASP A 669 -18.98 -10.46 14.44
C ASP A 669 -20.04 -11.57 14.25
N PRO A 670 -20.88 -11.47 13.20
CA PRO A 670 -21.80 -12.56 12.82
C PRO A 670 -21.10 -13.89 12.51
N GLY A 671 -19.77 -13.88 12.38
CA GLY A 671 -18.91 -15.05 12.22
C GLY A 671 -18.43 -15.67 13.53
N ALA A 672 -18.72 -15.09 14.68
CA ALA A 672 -18.33 -15.58 16.01
C ALA A 672 -19.08 -16.90 16.38
N VAL A 673 -18.63 -17.99 15.79
CA VAL A 673 -19.28 -19.33 15.82
C VAL A 673 -19.54 -19.82 17.24
N ILE A 674 -18.57 -19.68 18.13
CA ILE A 674 -18.70 -20.13 19.54
C ILE A 674 -19.77 -19.30 20.25
N ALA A 675 -19.72 -17.97 20.09
CA ALA A 675 -20.72 -17.09 20.68
C ALA A 675 -22.13 -17.38 20.15
N ALA A 676 -22.26 -17.56 18.83
CA ALA A 676 -23.54 -17.88 18.20
C ALA A 676 -24.12 -19.21 18.69
N ASN A 677 -23.28 -20.25 18.79
CA ASN A 677 -23.71 -21.55 19.33
C ASN A 677 -24.14 -21.46 20.81
N ASN A 678 -23.33 -20.77 21.63
CA ASN A 678 -23.62 -20.65 23.06
C ASN A 678 -24.83 -19.74 23.33
N LEU A 679 -25.02 -18.69 22.54
CA LEU A 679 -26.22 -17.86 22.58
C LEU A 679 -27.48 -18.68 22.25
N ALA A 680 -27.42 -19.45 21.17
CA ALA A 680 -28.52 -20.33 20.75
C ALA A 680 -28.86 -21.37 21.82
N TRP A 681 -27.84 -21.98 22.43
CA TRP A 681 -27.97 -22.91 23.56
C TRP A 681 -28.62 -22.21 24.75
N ALA A 682 -28.13 -21.02 25.15
CA ALA A 682 -28.64 -20.27 26.28
C ALA A 682 -30.12 -19.87 26.09
N TYR A 683 -30.55 -19.51 24.90
CA TYR A 683 -31.94 -19.25 24.60
C TYR A 683 -32.84 -20.48 24.79
N ALA A 684 -32.38 -21.65 24.37
CA ALA A 684 -33.15 -22.86 24.45
C ALA A 684 -33.18 -23.47 25.87
N VAL A 685 -32.06 -23.38 26.61
CA VAL A 685 -31.91 -24.05 27.91
C VAL A 685 -32.31 -23.13 29.06
N TYR A 686 -31.96 -21.85 29.00
CA TYR A 686 -32.26 -20.91 30.08
C TYR A 686 -33.53 -20.10 29.87
N GLY A 687 -34.18 -20.23 28.69
CA GLY A 687 -35.42 -19.49 28.37
C GLY A 687 -35.21 -17.99 28.26
N LYS A 688 -33.99 -17.56 27.93
CA LYS A 688 -33.58 -16.11 27.92
C LYS A 688 -33.72 -15.44 26.57
N GLY A 689 -34.36 -16.08 25.57
CA GLY A 689 -34.54 -15.52 24.23
C GLY A 689 -35.54 -16.26 23.36
N ASN A 690 -35.56 -15.92 22.08
CA ASN A 690 -36.50 -16.49 21.12
C ASN A 690 -35.94 -17.80 20.51
N LEU A 691 -36.72 -18.87 20.56
CA LEU A 691 -36.34 -20.16 19.98
C LEU A 691 -36.21 -20.11 18.44
N ASP A 692 -36.89 -19.21 17.74
CA ASP A 692 -36.71 -19.05 16.29
C ASP A 692 -35.33 -18.45 15.96
N GLU A 693 -34.89 -17.47 16.75
CA GLU A 693 -33.56 -16.91 16.68
C GLU A 693 -32.47 -17.96 17.01
N ALA A 694 -32.73 -18.76 18.08
CA ALA A 694 -31.84 -19.85 18.43
C ALA A 694 -31.67 -20.86 17.29
N VAL A 695 -32.74 -21.21 16.58
CA VAL A 695 -32.70 -22.08 15.39
C VAL A 695 -31.86 -21.44 14.29
N ALA A 696 -32.13 -20.18 13.98
CA ALA A 696 -31.41 -19.48 12.91
C ALA A 696 -29.91 -19.40 13.17
N LEU A 697 -29.50 -19.02 14.39
CA LEU A 697 -28.10 -18.99 14.82
C LEU A 697 -27.44 -20.36 14.69
N SER A 698 -28.06 -21.40 15.28
CA SER A 698 -27.50 -22.75 15.28
C SER A 698 -27.46 -23.39 13.88
N GLN A 699 -28.46 -23.12 13.01
CA GLN A 699 -28.41 -23.56 11.62
C GLN A 699 -27.24 -22.92 10.87
N GLY A 700 -27.01 -21.61 11.05
CA GLY A 700 -25.87 -20.91 10.46
C GLY A 700 -24.51 -21.48 10.91
N VAL A 701 -24.40 -21.87 12.18
CA VAL A 701 -23.21 -22.52 12.71
C VAL A 701 -23.01 -23.90 12.09
N VAL A 702 -24.04 -24.76 12.07
CA VAL A 702 -23.96 -26.13 11.52
C VAL A 702 -23.67 -26.11 10.02
N GLN A 703 -24.23 -25.14 9.27
CA GLN A 703 -23.93 -24.99 7.84
C GLN A 703 -22.45 -24.72 7.56
N ARG A 704 -21.80 -23.94 8.42
CA ARG A 704 -20.36 -23.61 8.29
C ARG A 704 -19.46 -24.73 8.78
N PHE A 705 -19.91 -25.47 9.81
CA PHE A 705 -19.13 -26.51 10.50
C PHE A 705 -19.94 -27.80 10.68
N PRO A 706 -20.28 -28.49 9.59
CA PRO A 706 -21.19 -29.64 9.61
C PRO A 706 -20.58 -30.88 10.30
N ASP A 707 -19.26 -30.88 10.46
CA ASP A 707 -18.54 -32.04 11.02
C ASP A 707 -18.29 -31.97 12.53
N VAL A 708 -18.70 -30.87 13.19
CA VAL A 708 -18.56 -30.70 14.65
C VAL A 708 -19.81 -31.23 15.37
N PRO A 709 -19.74 -32.38 16.07
CA PRO A 709 -20.91 -33.01 16.70
C PRO A 709 -21.62 -32.07 17.70
N GLY A 710 -20.87 -31.31 18.49
CA GLY A 710 -21.41 -30.39 19.51
C GLY A 710 -22.33 -29.31 18.94
N PHE A 711 -22.03 -28.78 17.75
CA PHE A 711 -22.90 -27.79 17.11
C PHE A 711 -24.18 -28.40 16.58
N THR A 712 -24.09 -29.61 16.00
CA THR A 712 -25.28 -30.36 15.54
C THR A 712 -26.14 -30.82 16.73
N ASP A 713 -25.54 -31.17 17.86
CA ASP A 713 -26.24 -31.49 19.10
C ASP A 713 -27.03 -30.29 19.63
N THR A 714 -26.41 -29.11 19.70
CA THR A 714 -27.07 -27.84 20.04
C THR A 714 -28.32 -27.61 19.17
N LEU A 715 -28.19 -27.76 17.86
CA LEU A 715 -29.32 -27.57 16.92
C LEU A 715 -30.42 -28.62 17.18
N GLY A 716 -30.05 -29.89 17.39
CA GLY A 716 -30.97 -30.94 17.69
C GLY A 716 -31.74 -30.72 19.02
N TRP A 717 -31.03 -30.26 20.05
CA TRP A 717 -31.62 -29.90 21.33
C TRP A 717 -32.56 -28.69 21.26
N ILE A 718 -32.22 -27.66 20.49
CA ILE A 718 -33.07 -26.50 20.22
C ILE A 718 -34.37 -26.95 19.52
N TYR A 719 -34.30 -27.83 18.52
CA TYR A 719 -35.50 -28.40 17.88
C TYR A 719 -36.35 -29.17 18.86
N TYR A 720 -35.75 -29.95 19.77
CA TYR A 720 -36.50 -30.61 20.82
C TYR A 720 -37.21 -29.62 21.72
N LYS A 721 -36.54 -28.62 22.24
CA LYS A 721 -37.13 -27.58 23.09
C LYS A 721 -38.24 -26.80 22.38
N LYS A 722 -38.18 -26.68 21.06
CA LYS A 722 -39.21 -26.07 20.22
C LYS A 722 -40.38 -26.98 19.90
N GLY A 723 -40.33 -28.27 20.29
CA GLY A 723 -41.36 -29.27 19.95
C GLY A 723 -41.24 -29.88 18.54
N LEU A 724 -40.17 -29.58 17.80
CA LEU A 724 -39.90 -30.10 16.46
C LEU A 724 -39.17 -31.45 16.56
N HIS A 725 -39.83 -32.43 17.22
CA HIS A 725 -39.23 -33.68 17.62
C HIS A 725 -38.67 -34.51 16.44
N ALA A 726 -39.32 -34.51 15.29
CA ALA A 726 -38.86 -35.24 14.13
C ALA A 726 -37.50 -34.68 13.63
N SER A 727 -37.38 -33.35 13.50
CA SER A 727 -36.14 -32.66 13.12
C SER A 727 -35.05 -32.83 14.19
N ALA A 728 -35.44 -32.83 15.48
CA ALA A 728 -34.52 -33.05 16.58
C ALA A 728 -33.87 -34.46 16.47
N VAL A 729 -34.71 -35.50 16.26
CA VAL A 729 -34.23 -36.87 16.09
C VAL A 729 -33.30 -37.00 14.92
N GLU A 730 -33.62 -36.38 13.77
CA GLU A 730 -32.75 -36.40 12.58
C GLU A 730 -31.33 -35.86 12.85
N GLN A 731 -31.24 -34.70 13.51
CA GLN A 731 -29.94 -34.09 13.80
C GLN A 731 -29.19 -34.91 14.88
N LEU A 732 -29.86 -35.31 15.98
CA LEU A 732 -29.21 -36.00 17.06
C LEU A 732 -28.79 -37.44 16.69
N GLN A 733 -29.46 -38.09 15.75
CA GLN A 733 -28.99 -39.36 15.17
C GLN A 733 -27.64 -39.18 14.45
N LYS A 734 -27.45 -38.07 13.69
CA LYS A 734 -26.15 -37.77 13.05
C LYS A 734 -25.05 -37.60 14.10
N VAL A 735 -25.37 -36.93 15.21
CA VAL A 735 -24.42 -36.72 16.32
C VAL A 735 -24.02 -38.06 16.95
N VAL A 736 -24.98 -38.87 17.34
CA VAL A 736 -24.74 -40.17 17.98
C VAL A 736 -24.03 -41.15 17.04
N ALA A 737 -24.26 -41.07 15.74
CA ALA A 737 -23.51 -41.87 14.75
C ALA A 737 -22.02 -41.52 14.70
N LYS A 738 -21.66 -40.23 14.92
CA LYS A 738 -20.26 -39.73 14.91
C LYS A 738 -19.59 -39.86 16.29
N ALA A 739 -20.32 -39.63 17.39
CA ALA A 739 -19.81 -39.51 18.74
C ALA A 739 -20.76 -40.23 19.76
N GLY A 740 -21.07 -41.45 19.49
CA GLY A 740 -22.05 -42.26 20.27
C GLY A 740 -21.59 -42.73 21.66
N ASP A 741 -20.41 -42.37 22.11
CA ASP A 741 -19.85 -42.57 23.44
C ASP A 741 -20.13 -41.43 24.44
N SER A 742 -20.78 -40.33 24.00
CA SER A 742 -21.20 -39.27 24.88
C SER A 742 -22.55 -39.56 25.54
N ALA A 743 -22.59 -39.52 26.86
CA ALA A 743 -23.81 -39.72 27.67
C ALA A 743 -24.83 -38.59 27.34
N SER A 744 -24.42 -37.34 27.24
CA SER A 744 -25.28 -36.20 26.94
C SER A 744 -25.89 -36.28 25.54
N TYR A 745 -25.14 -36.68 24.53
CA TYR A 745 -25.69 -36.80 23.16
C TYR A 745 -26.75 -37.90 23.06
N ARG A 746 -26.53 -39.03 23.74
CA ARG A 746 -27.52 -40.10 23.81
C ARG A 746 -28.74 -39.67 24.62
N PHE A 747 -28.55 -38.91 25.69
CA PHE A 747 -29.64 -38.35 26.47
C PHE A 747 -30.50 -37.42 25.57
N HIS A 748 -29.91 -36.50 24.86
CA HIS A 748 -30.62 -35.58 23.95
C HIS A 748 -31.40 -36.35 22.88
N LEU A 749 -30.79 -37.38 22.27
CA LEU A 749 -31.48 -38.26 21.31
C LEU A 749 -32.65 -39.01 21.97
N GLY A 750 -32.44 -39.56 23.14
CA GLY A 750 -33.47 -40.30 23.90
C GLY A 750 -34.68 -39.45 24.24
N MET A 751 -34.46 -38.19 24.67
CA MET A 751 -35.49 -37.19 24.94
C MET A 751 -36.25 -36.81 23.67
N ALA A 752 -35.55 -36.60 22.56
CA ALA A 752 -36.17 -36.28 21.27
C ALA A 752 -37.03 -37.43 20.73
N LEU A 753 -36.57 -38.68 20.89
CA LEU A 753 -37.31 -39.89 20.53
C LEU A 753 -38.56 -40.04 21.41
N ALA A 754 -38.46 -39.83 22.73
CA ALA A 754 -39.61 -39.83 23.65
C ALA A 754 -40.65 -38.77 23.24
N GLY A 755 -40.19 -37.52 22.93
CA GLY A 755 -41.07 -36.47 22.43
C GLY A 755 -41.74 -36.80 21.09
N LYS A 756 -41.04 -37.53 20.21
CA LYS A 756 -41.60 -38.06 18.94
C LYS A 756 -42.58 -39.19 19.14
N GLY A 757 -42.61 -39.83 20.32
CA GLY A 757 -43.48 -40.97 20.63
C GLY A 757 -42.86 -42.36 20.35
N ASP A 758 -41.59 -42.43 19.93
CA ASP A 758 -40.85 -43.68 19.75
C ASP A 758 -40.29 -44.17 21.10
N LYS A 759 -41.17 -44.73 21.90
CA LYS A 759 -40.86 -45.16 23.25
C LYS A 759 -39.76 -46.24 23.31
N ALA A 760 -39.72 -47.18 22.37
CA ALA A 760 -38.79 -48.27 22.35
C ALA A 760 -37.35 -47.78 22.08
N SER A 761 -37.16 -46.88 21.11
CA SER A 761 -35.87 -46.29 20.83
C SER A 761 -35.45 -45.32 21.92
N ALA A 762 -36.38 -44.50 22.44
CA ALA A 762 -36.10 -43.57 23.54
C ALA A 762 -35.56 -44.33 24.77
N ARG A 763 -36.16 -45.45 25.15
CA ARG A 763 -35.72 -46.27 26.26
C ARG A 763 -34.27 -46.76 26.08
N ARG A 764 -33.97 -47.27 24.89
CA ARG A 764 -32.60 -47.75 24.57
C ARG A 764 -31.53 -46.66 24.71
N GLU A 765 -31.82 -45.49 24.14
CA GLU A 765 -30.85 -44.37 24.17
C GLU A 765 -30.70 -43.81 25.58
N LEU A 766 -31.76 -43.68 26.37
CA LEU A 766 -31.69 -43.17 27.75
C LEU A 766 -30.98 -44.16 28.67
N GLU A 767 -31.23 -45.50 28.52
CA GLU A 767 -30.50 -46.52 29.27
C GLU A 767 -29.02 -46.52 28.93
N GLN A 768 -28.67 -46.33 27.66
CA GLN A 768 -27.28 -46.20 27.23
C GLN A 768 -26.62 -44.89 27.73
N ALA A 769 -27.37 -43.77 27.76
CA ALA A 769 -26.90 -42.52 28.34
C ALA A 769 -26.53 -42.69 29.84
N LEU A 770 -27.39 -43.34 30.61
CA LEU A 770 -27.13 -43.62 32.03
C LEU A 770 -25.91 -44.53 32.23
N ARG A 771 -25.74 -45.57 31.43
CA ARG A 771 -24.56 -46.45 31.49
C ARG A 771 -23.25 -45.73 31.18
N LEU A 772 -23.28 -44.86 30.21
CA LEU A 772 -22.11 -44.02 29.86
C LEU A 772 -21.86 -42.96 30.94
N GLY A 773 -22.92 -42.38 31.48
CA GLY A 773 -22.88 -41.36 32.53
C GLY A 773 -22.20 -41.83 33.82
N GLU A 774 -22.27 -43.16 34.16
CA GLU A 774 -21.54 -43.72 35.31
C GLU A 774 -20.00 -43.49 35.19
N LYS A 775 -19.48 -43.36 33.95
CA LYS A 775 -18.07 -43.14 33.67
C LYS A 775 -17.77 -41.67 33.27
N GLN A 776 -18.77 -40.82 33.21
CA GLN A 776 -18.68 -39.44 32.79
C GLN A 776 -19.23 -38.49 33.87
N PRO A 777 -18.39 -38.05 34.83
CA PRO A 777 -18.82 -37.20 35.95
C PRO A 777 -19.53 -35.90 35.55
N SER A 778 -19.30 -35.43 34.31
CA SER A 778 -19.93 -34.23 33.77
C SER A 778 -21.37 -34.42 33.26
N PHE A 779 -21.88 -35.67 33.26
CA PHE A 779 -23.26 -35.96 32.85
C PHE A 779 -24.27 -35.54 33.93
N ALA A 780 -24.84 -34.33 33.78
CA ALA A 780 -25.74 -33.75 34.78
C ALA A 780 -27.20 -34.26 34.70
N ASP A 781 -27.61 -34.79 33.54
CA ASP A 781 -29.03 -35.05 33.20
C ASP A 781 -29.49 -36.45 33.58
N ALA A 782 -28.76 -37.17 34.46
CA ALA A 782 -29.04 -38.53 34.84
C ALA A 782 -30.41 -38.68 35.55
N GLU A 783 -30.83 -37.72 36.38
CA GLU A 783 -32.12 -37.75 37.06
C GLU A 783 -33.28 -37.55 36.06
N GLU A 784 -33.14 -36.62 35.11
CA GLU A 784 -34.16 -36.38 34.07
C GLU A 784 -34.30 -37.60 33.16
N ALA A 785 -33.16 -38.26 32.81
CA ALA A 785 -33.16 -39.52 32.07
C ALA A 785 -33.95 -40.62 32.81
N ARG A 786 -33.70 -40.83 34.13
CA ARG A 786 -34.43 -41.81 34.97
C ARG A 786 -35.92 -41.48 35.05
N ARG A 787 -36.28 -40.21 35.27
CA ARG A 787 -37.67 -39.78 35.33
C ARG A 787 -38.39 -40.05 34.00
N THR A 788 -37.76 -39.71 32.89
CA THR A 788 -38.35 -39.98 31.58
C THR A 788 -38.53 -41.44 31.30
N LEU A 789 -37.52 -42.27 31.64
CA LEU A 789 -37.60 -43.76 31.56
C LEU A 789 -38.78 -44.34 32.34
N SER A 790 -39.12 -43.76 33.50
CA SER A 790 -40.24 -44.24 34.35
C SER A 790 -41.61 -43.94 33.72
N THR A 791 -41.68 -43.05 32.75
CA THR A 791 -42.94 -42.65 32.07
C THR A 791 -43.10 -43.26 30.69
N LEU A 792 -42.07 -43.84 30.13
CA LEU A 792 -42.08 -44.54 28.84
C LEU A 792 -42.66 -45.98 28.97
#